data_a5bcc9fa978f3c0db572b4404c93d196
#
_entry.id   a5bcc9fa978f3c0db572b4404c93d196
#
_cell.length_a   1.000
_cell.length_b   1.000
_cell.length_c   1.000
_cell.angle_alpha   90.00
_cell.angle_beta   90.00
_cell.angle_gamma   90.00
#
_symmetry.space_group_name_H-M   'P 1'
#
loop_
_entity.id
_entity.type
_entity.pdbx_description
1 polymer ?
#
loop_
_entity_poly.entity_id
_entity_poly.type
_entity_poly.pdbx_seq_one_letter_code
_entity_poly.pdbx_strand_id
1 'polypeptide(L)'
;MIDISKWAFENKKLIYFLIAVLIVGGAYSSYEMSKLEDPEVTVKVAMVVTTYPGASAHQVELEVTDVLEKNIRTMGNIDNVESYSYNDLSLIQVELKTTVKEADVEQCWDLLRRKVANAQAELPEGAATPLVKDDFGNVYGMFYALTGDGLQDRELSDYAELIKREVSELDGVERVDLYGKREECINISLLQDRMANLGVKPAEVLATLNGQNKTTYTGYYDNGDNRIRVTVSDKFKTVEDIGRMLIQGHDDDQLRLSDIARIEKDYENPTRNELFYDRQRAMGILIAASSGSDIIKIGKRVEQKLDELKAERLPTGVECHKVFYQPERVSGSLGTFILNLIESVIIVVVILMITMGFKSGVIIGISLVVTVFGSFLFLYFVDGTMQRVSLASFVLAMGMLVDNAIVIIDGILVDLKAGKSRMEAMTAIGRQTAMPLLGATLIAIIAFLPIFMSPDTAGVYTRDLFIVLAVSLLLSWVLALVHVPLMANRILHPEVSKEASTTGKRVYEGKIYAVLRSLLRFSLAHRWSFVFAMVALVALSAFSYRFMKQGFFPDMVYDQLYMEYKLPEGTNYTRVTRDLEEIEAYLKTRPEVTHVTASVGGTPGRYNLVRNIANPSLAYGELIIDFTSPDALVDNMPEIQQYLSSRYPDAYVKLNRYNLMFKKYPIEAQFTGPDPVVLHQLADSARSIMESCPDVYLITTDWEPQIPVLTIEYDQPTARAIGLSRNDVSLSLLSATSGIPIGSFHEGIHRDNIYLRCLDEQGRPIEDLDNTQIFSSLPSLNGLLTQEMMMKLKTGTLSKDELVETLMGTTPLKQISKRIDVQWEDPVVPRYNGQRSQRVQCSPVPGIETEKARQSIAAQIEQIPLPDGYKPVSYTHLPLP
;
A
#
# COMPACT_ATOMS: atom_id res chain seq x y z
N MET A 1 -28.13 -43.05 -24.24
CA MET A 1 -27.81 -42.13 -23.13
C MET A 1 -28.05 -42.90 -21.83
N ILE A 2 -27.06 -42.87 -20.93
CA ILE A 2 -27.20 -43.50 -19.61
C ILE A 2 -28.29 -42.73 -18.86
N ASP A 3 -29.30 -43.47 -18.37
CA ASP A 3 -30.35 -42.89 -17.54
C ASP A 3 -29.80 -42.67 -16.12
N ILE A 4 -29.31 -41.44 -15.85
CA ILE A 4 -28.65 -41.06 -14.61
C ILE A 4 -29.60 -41.29 -13.42
N SER A 5 -30.87 -40.95 -13.53
CA SER A 5 -31.84 -41.14 -12.48
C SER A 5 -32.09 -42.64 -12.19
N LYS A 6 -32.17 -43.49 -13.25
CA LYS A 6 -32.29 -44.93 -13.09
C LYS A 6 -31.06 -45.52 -12.42
N TRP A 7 -29.87 -45.14 -12.86
CA TRP A 7 -28.60 -45.54 -12.25
C TRP A 7 -28.54 -45.20 -10.76
N ALA A 8 -29.05 -43.99 -10.39
CA ALA A 8 -29.09 -43.54 -8.99
C ALA A 8 -30.00 -44.45 -8.14
N PHE A 9 -31.10 -44.90 -8.66
CA PHE A 9 -32.00 -45.85 -7.95
C PHE A 9 -31.38 -47.25 -7.78
N GLU A 10 -30.63 -47.72 -8.77
CA GLU A 10 -29.92 -48.98 -8.71
C GLU A 10 -28.80 -48.96 -7.67
N ASN A 11 -28.13 -47.79 -7.52
CA ASN A 11 -26.99 -47.57 -6.63
C ASN A 11 -27.31 -46.66 -5.41
N LYS A 12 -28.52 -46.66 -4.89
CA LYS A 12 -29.00 -45.77 -3.84
C LYS A 12 -28.12 -45.72 -2.59
N LYS A 13 -27.49 -46.85 -2.21
CA LYS A 13 -26.58 -46.87 -1.05
C LYS A 13 -25.33 -46.07 -1.29
N LEU A 14 -24.75 -46.16 -2.49
CA LEU A 14 -23.61 -45.38 -2.91
C LEU A 14 -23.94 -43.87 -2.93
N ILE A 15 -25.15 -43.53 -3.46
CA ILE A 15 -25.56 -42.12 -3.53
C ILE A 15 -25.75 -41.51 -2.14
N TYR A 16 -26.41 -42.24 -1.20
CA TYR A 16 -26.52 -41.71 0.17
C TYR A 16 -25.17 -41.57 0.87
N PHE A 17 -24.21 -42.47 0.58
CA PHE A 17 -22.84 -42.33 1.07
C PHE A 17 -22.18 -41.09 0.49
N LEU A 18 -22.27 -40.84 -0.83
CA LEU A 18 -21.72 -39.68 -1.48
C LEU A 18 -22.34 -38.38 -0.94
N ILE A 19 -23.66 -38.35 -0.71
CA ILE A 19 -24.33 -37.18 -0.10
C ILE A 19 -23.81 -36.94 1.32
N ALA A 20 -23.63 -38.00 2.12
CA ALA A 20 -23.01 -37.84 3.45
C ALA A 20 -21.60 -37.30 3.38
N VAL A 21 -20.78 -37.75 2.40
CA VAL A 21 -19.43 -37.23 2.16
C VAL A 21 -19.49 -35.77 1.75
N LEU A 22 -20.42 -35.34 0.88
CA LEU A 22 -20.58 -33.96 0.48
C LEU A 22 -20.94 -33.07 1.68
N ILE A 23 -21.84 -33.52 2.57
CA ILE A 23 -22.25 -32.74 3.74
C ILE A 23 -21.11 -32.66 4.76
N VAL A 24 -20.55 -33.80 5.18
CA VAL A 24 -19.49 -33.85 6.22
C VAL A 24 -18.20 -33.25 5.69
N GLY A 25 -17.80 -33.58 4.46
CA GLY A 25 -16.62 -33.03 3.82
C GLY A 25 -16.77 -31.52 3.59
N GLY A 26 -17.95 -31.06 3.14
CA GLY A 26 -18.19 -29.62 2.95
C GLY A 26 -18.18 -28.82 4.25
N ALA A 27 -18.74 -29.39 5.34
CA ALA A 27 -18.69 -28.80 6.66
C ALA A 27 -17.23 -28.70 7.17
N TYR A 28 -16.47 -29.77 7.01
CA TYR A 28 -15.04 -29.79 7.34
C TYR A 28 -14.27 -28.77 6.51
N SER A 29 -14.46 -28.74 5.21
CA SER A 29 -13.80 -27.80 4.30
C SER A 29 -14.13 -26.35 4.64
N SER A 30 -15.39 -26.03 4.95
CA SER A 30 -15.78 -24.67 5.35
C SER A 30 -15.11 -24.21 6.65
N TYR A 31 -14.75 -25.15 7.53
CA TYR A 31 -14.02 -24.85 8.76
C TYR A 31 -12.52 -24.65 8.51
N GLU A 32 -11.89 -25.51 7.68
CA GLU A 32 -10.44 -25.50 7.43
C GLU A 32 -10.01 -24.48 6.37
N MET A 33 -10.89 -24.11 5.44
CA MET A 33 -10.56 -23.13 4.40
C MET A 33 -10.03 -21.84 5.01
N SER A 34 -8.99 -21.29 4.38
CA SER A 34 -8.43 -19.99 4.73
C SER A 34 -9.47 -18.89 4.61
N LYS A 35 -9.51 -18.03 5.63
CA LYS A 35 -10.47 -16.93 5.76
C LYS A 35 -9.75 -15.61 5.53
N LEU A 36 -10.16 -14.92 4.48
CA LEU A 36 -9.61 -13.63 4.04
C LEU A 36 -10.72 -12.60 3.95
N GLU A 37 -10.39 -11.34 3.94
CA GLU A 37 -11.35 -10.25 3.69
C GLU A 37 -11.70 -10.19 2.21
N ASP A 38 -10.67 -10.09 1.38
CA ASP A 38 -10.73 -9.96 -0.06
C ASP A 38 -9.86 -11.04 -0.73
N PRO A 39 -10.05 -11.31 -2.03
CA PRO A 39 -9.17 -12.18 -2.78
C PRO A 39 -7.73 -11.66 -2.74
N GLU A 40 -6.77 -12.55 -2.67
CA GLU A 40 -5.38 -12.19 -2.84
C GLU A 40 -5.13 -11.72 -4.27
N VAL A 41 -4.61 -10.51 -4.39
CA VAL A 41 -4.21 -9.94 -5.68
C VAL A 41 -2.71 -9.78 -5.66
N THR A 42 -2.01 -10.55 -6.50
CA THR A 42 -0.57 -10.42 -6.67
C THR A 42 -0.24 -9.03 -7.20
N VAL A 43 0.51 -8.26 -6.41
CA VAL A 43 0.94 -6.92 -6.82
C VAL A 43 2.05 -7.05 -7.85
N LYS A 44 1.77 -6.55 -9.07
CA LYS A 44 2.68 -6.57 -10.22
C LYS A 44 3.50 -5.29 -10.32
N VAL A 45 3.83 -4.69 -9.18
CA VAL A 45 4.58 -3.44 -9.07
C VAL A 45 5.78 -3.64 -8.16
N ALA A 46 6.95 -3.20 -8.60
CA ALA A 46 8.15 -3.12 -7.78
C ALA A 46 8.71 -1.70 -7.80
N MET A 47 9.43 -1.32 -6.75
CA MET A 47 10.07 -0.02 -6.64
C MET A 47 11.59 -0.16 -6.61
N VAL A 48 12.28 0.66 -7.42
CA VAL A 48 13.74 0.78 -7.37
C VAL A 48 14.09 2.12 -6.72
N VAL A 49 14.83 2.06 -5.63
CA VAL A 49 15.20 3.21 -4.81
C VAL A 49 16.72 3.40 -4.87
N THR A 50 17.16 4.61 -5.23
CA THR A 50 18.59 4.95 -5.29
C THR A 50 18.83 6.32 -4.67
N THR A 51 19.68 6.42 -3.66
CA THR A 51 20.08 7.71 -3.09
C THR A 51 21.32 8.23 -3.75
N TYR A 52 21.34 9.54 -4.02
CA TYR A 52 22.49 10.25 -4.56
C TYR A 52 22.66 11.58 -3.80
N PRO A 53 23.28 11.54 -2.60
CA PRO A 53 23.36 12.70 -1.72
C PRO A 53 24.06 13.90 -2.34
N GLY A 54 23.49 15.08 -2.19
CA GLY A 54 23.99 16.34 -2.71
C GLY A 54 23.61 16.64 -4.17
N ALA A 55 22.86 15.76 -4.83
CA ALA A 55 22.40 15.98 -6.20
C ALA A 55 21.00 16.63 -6.22
N SER A 56 20.82 17.64 -7.09
CA SER A 56 19.49 18.20 -7.37
C SER A 56 18.60 17.20 -8.08
N ALA A 57 17.28 17.41 -8.03
CA ALA A 57 16.30 16.57 -8.72
C ALA A 57 16.63 16.38 -10.21
N HIS A 58 17.11 17.43 -10.85
CA HIS A 58 17.54 17.39 -12.26
C HIS A 58 18.81 16.55 -12.48
N GLN A 59 19.80 16.64 -11.56
CA GLN A 59 20.99 15.79 -11.63
C GLN A 59 20.63 14.32 -11.38
N VAL A 60 19.81 14.04 -10.39
CA VAL A 60 19.29 12.69 -10.13
C VAL A 60 18.56 12.14 -11.36
N GLU A 61 17.76 12.97 -12.03
CA GLU A 61 17.05 12.60 -13.26
C GLU A 61 18.02 12.12 -14.34
N LEU A 62 19.04 12.92 -14.64
CA LEU A 62 19.95 12.67 -15.76
C LEU A 62 20.99 11.59 -15.49
N GLU A 63 21.56 11.59 -14.28
CA GLU A 63 22.71 10.75 -13.95
C GLU A 63 22.34 9.40 -13.32
N VAL A 64 21.16 9.30 -12.71
CA VAL A 64 20.70 8.08 -12.03
C VAL A 64 19.44 7.51 -12.67
N THR A 65 18.36 8.29 -12.69
CA THR A 65 17.04 7.80 -13.09
C THR A 65 17.01 7.38 -14.56
N ASP A 66 17.51 8.22 -15.45
CA ASP A 66 17.53 7.96 -16.92
C ASP A 66 18.38 6.72 -17.26
N VAL A 67 19.52 6.53 -16.57
CA VAL A 67 20.38 5.35 -16.73
C VAL A 67 19.67 4.07 -16.32
N LEU A 68 19.04 4.09 -15.15
CA LEU A 68 18.28 2.94 -14.64
C LEU A 68 17.07 2.62 -15.52
N GLU A 69 16.27 3.64 -15.89
CA GLU A 69 15.10 3.48 -16.77
C GLU A 69 15.46 2.84 -18.12
N LYS A 70 16.55 3.28 -18.76
CA LYS A 70 17.00 2.72 -20.03
C LYS A 70 17.28 1.22 -19.92
N ASN A 71 17.93 0.79 -18.84
CA ASN A 71 18.22 -0.61 -18.60
C ASN A 71 16.95 -1.41 -18.27
N ILE A 72 16.08 -0.88 -17.39
CA ILE A 72 14.82 -1.51 -16.98
C ILE A 72 13.88 -1.71 -18.18
N ARG A 73 13.70 -0.70 -19.02
CA ARG A 73 12.81 -0.75 -20.19
C ARG A 73 13.23 -1.75 -21.26
N THR A 74 14.40 -2.35 -21.17
CA THR A 74 14.79 -3.49 -22.03
C THR A 74 14.07 -4.79 -21.71
N MET A 75 13.33 -4.86 -20.59
CA MET A 75 12.53 -6.02 -20.21
C MET A 75 11.22 -6.06 -21.01
N GLY A 76 10.88 -7.19 -21.62
CA GLY A 76 9.69 -7.34 -22.47
C GLY A 76 8.34 -7.40 -21.74
N ASN A 77 8.37 -7.68 -20.44
CA ASN A 77 7.17 -7.92 -19.62
C ASN A 77 6.69 -6.66 -18.87
N ILE A 78 7.33 -5.50 -19.08
CA ILE A 78 6.95 -4.23 -18.45
C ILE A 78 5.79 -3.62 -19.22
N ASP A 79 4.82 -3.12 -18.47
CA ASP A 79 3.72 -2.29 -18.97
C ASP A 79 4.13 -0.83 -19.00
N ASN A 80 4.48 -0.29 -17.84
CA ASN A 80 4.97 1.07 -17.72
C ASN A 80 6.08 1.20 -16.66
N VAL A 81 6.83 2.29 -16.77
CA VAL A 81 7.85 2.72 -15.81
C VAL A 81 7.53 4.17 -15.45
N GLU A 82 7.22 4.42 -14.20
CA GLU A 82 7.04 5.75 -13.64
C GLU A 82 8.19 6.07 -12.72
N SER A 83 8.80 7.25 -12.87
CA SER A 83 9.89 7.63 -11.98
C SER A 83 9.72 9.05 -11.46
N TYR A 84 10.23 9.25 -10.28
CA TYR A 84 10.25 10.51 -9.56
C TYR A 84 11.69 10.76 -9.09
N SER A 85 12.31 11.77 -9.66
CA SER A 85 13.65 12.21 -9.26
C SER A 85 13.50 13.39 -8.29
N TYR A 86 13.76 13.12 -7.01
CA TYR A 86 13.82 14.12 -5.95
C TYR A 86 15.26 14.61 -5.74
N ASN A 87 15.43 15.66 -4.99
CA ASN A 87 16.74 15.99 -4.45
C ASN A 87 17.25 14.80 -3.63
N ASP A 88 18.47 14.37 -3.88
CA ASP A 88 19.15 13.23 -3.21
C ASP A 88 18.56 11.84 -3.47
N LEU A 89 17.45 11.68 -4.20
CA LEU A 89 16.71 10.42 -4.26
C LEU A 89 16.05 10.15 -5.63
N SER A 90 16.30 8.98 -6.18
CA SER A 90 15.56 8.42 -7.33
C SER A 90 14.60 7.34 -6.89
N LEU A 91 13.33 7.47 -7.24
CA LEU A 91 12.29 6.46 -7.07
C LEU A 91 11.78 6.03 -8.44
N ILE A 92 11.89 4.76 -8.78
CA ILE A 92 11.39 4.21 -10.05
C ILE A 92 10.40 3.10 -9.74
N GLN A 93 9.16 3.31 -10.12
CA GLN A 93 8.09 2.33 -10.05
C GLN A 93 8.03 1.57 -11.36
N VAL A 94 8.10 0.24 -11.30
CA VAL A 94 8.07 -0.65 -12.45
C VAL A 94 6.82 -1.50 -12.37
N GLU A 95 5.93 -1.38 -13.35
CA GLU A 95 4.69 -2.14 -13.44
C GLU A 95 4.79 -3.18 -14.55
N LEU A 96 4.47 -4.45 -14.21
CA LEU A 96 4.42 -5.54 -15.17
C LEU A 96 3.07 -5.57 -15.89
N LYS A 97 3.09 -6.08 -17.13
CA LYS A 97 1.86 -6.29 -17.91
C LYS A 97 0.87 -7.16 -17.15
N THR A 98 -0.39 -6.83 -17.24
CA THR A 98 -1.49 -7.60 -16.63
C THR A 98 -1.50 -9.06 -17.09
N THR A 99 -1.03 -9.34 -18.31
CA THR A 99 -0.92 -10.69 -18.91
C THR A 99 0.15 -11.58 -18.29
N VAL A 100 1.06 -11.05 -17.47
CA VAL A 100 2.07 -11.85 -16.75
C VAL A 100 1.36 -12.72 -15.72
N LYS A 101 1.61 -14.03 -15.76
CA LYS A 101 1.02 -14.97 -14.81
C LYS A 101 1.66 -14.82 -13.43
N GLU A 102 0.89 -15.11 -12.38
CA GLU A 102 1.40 -15.06 -10.99
C GLU A 102 2.68 -15.85 -10.78
N ALA A 103 2.75 -17.08 -11.32
CA ALA A 103 3.93 -17.93 -11.23
C ALA A 103 5.19 -17.35 -11.89
N ASP A 104 5.05 -16.39 -12.80
CA ASP A 104 6.16 -15.79 -13.55
C ASP A 104 6.61 -14.44 -12.96
N VAL A 105 5.88 -13.90 -11.97
CA VAL A 105 6.14 -12.58 -11.39
C VAL A 105 7.50 -12.55 -10.69
N GLU A 106 7.81 -13.54 -9.86
CA GLU A 106 9.10 -13.65 -9.17
C GLU A 106 10.28 -13.68 -10.15
N GLN A 107 10.13 -14.42 -11.25
CA GLN A 107 11.17 -14.44 -12.29
C GLN A 107 11.34 -13.08 -12.96
N CYS A 108 10.28 -12.30 -13.11
CA CYS A 108 10.37 -10.93 -13.63
C CYS A 108 11.13 -10.02 -12.65
N TRP A 109 10.90 -10.17 -11.33
CA TRP A 109 11.64 -9.42 -10.32
C TRP A 109 13.11 -9.80 -10.25
N ASP A 110 13.46 -11.08 -10.42
CA ASP A 110 14.87 -11.51 -10.55
C ASP A 110 15.55 -10.91 -11.79
N LEU A 111 14.81 -10.80 -12.89
CA LEU A 111 15.32 -10.14 -14.08
C LEU A 111 15.52 -8.64 -13.84
N LEU A 112 14.58 -7.98 -13.12
CA LEU A 112 14.71 -6.59 -12.73
C LEU A 112 15.95 -6.34 -11.88
N ARG A 113 16.17 -7.15 -10.83
CA ARG A 113 17.36 -7.07 -9.96
C ARG A 113 18.65 -7.19 -10.77
N ARG A 114 18.71 -8.12 -11.73
CA ARG A 114 19.88 -8.27 -12.62
C ARG A 114 20.09 -7.07 -13.55
N LYS A 115 19.02 -6.49 -14.10
CA LYS A 115 19.11 -5.29 -14.95
C LYS A 115 19.60 -4.09 -14.18
N VAL A 116 19.07 -3.89 -12.98
CA VAL A 116 19.46 -2.80 -12.07
C VAL A 116 20.92 -2.97 -11.62
N ALA A 117 21.33 -4.19 -11.25
CA ALA A 117 22.72 -4.48 -10.87
C ALA A 117 23.72 -4.26 -12.02
N ASN A 118 23.34 -4.58 -13.26
CA ASN A 118 24.18 -4.31 -14.43
C ASN A 118 24.34 -2.81 -14.69
N ALA A 119 23.30 -2.02 -14.43
CA ALA A 119 23.34 -0.56 -14.62
C ALA A 119 24.20 0.15 -13.53
N GLN A 120 24.49 -0.48 -12.42
CA GLN A 120 25.25 0.11 -11.31
C GLN A 120 26.64 0.63 -11.74
N ALA A 121 27.30 -0.04 -12.68
CA ALA A 121 28.60 0.38 -13.19
C ALA A 121 28.54 1.67 -14.02
N GLU A 122 27.37 2.08 -14.49
CA GLU A 122 27.13 3.28 -15.29
C GLU A 122 26.70 4.47 -14.42
N LEU A 123 26.44 4.25 -13.12
CA LEU A 123 26.01 5.28 -12.18
C LEU A 123 27.22 6.14 -11.74
N PRO A 124 26.98 7.41 -11.38
CA PRO A 124 28.04 8.32 -10.94
C PRO A 124 28.65 7.87 -9.61
N GLU A 125 29.90 8.25 -9.39
CA GLU A 125 30.56 8.08 -8.11
C GLU A 125 29.82 8.89 -7.03
N GLY A 126 29.45 8.26 -5.93
CA GLY A 126 28.64 8.85 -4.84
C GLY A 126 27.18 8.44 -4.86
N ALA A 127 26.66 7.90 -5.95
CA ALA A 127 25.34 7.27 -5.93
C ALA A 127 25.40 5.93 -5.17
N ALA A 128 24.44 5.71 -4.30
CA ALA A 128 24.33 4.45 -3.58
C ALA A 128 23.92 3.29 -4.49
N THR A 129 24.18 2.07 -4.06
CA THR A 129 23.70 0.87 -4.75
C THR A 129 22.17 0.87 -4.83
N PRO A 130 21.57 0.76 -6.03
CA PRO A 130 20.14 0.73 -6.18
C PRO A 130 19.50 -0.44 -5.44
N LEU A 131 18.46 -0.18 -4.69
CA LEU A 131 17.69 -1.16 -3.93
C LEU A 131 16.38 -1.46 -4.66
N VAL A 132 16.16 -2.72 -5.04
CA VAL A 132 14.89 -3.18 -5.61
C VAL A 132 14.00 -3.70 -4.49
N LYS A 133 12.84 -3.08 -4.33
CA LYS A 133 11.78 -3.46 -3.39
C LYS A 133 10.60 -4.05 -4.18
N ASP A 134 10.52 -5.34 -4.22
CA ASP A 134 9.43 -6.11 -4.84
C ASP A 134 8.36 -6.53 -3.84
N ASP A 135 8.68 -6.44 -2.55
CA ASP A 135 7.78 -6.63 -1.41
C ASP A 135 6.91 -5.39 -1.07
N PHE A 136 7.02 -4.33 -1.87
CA PHE A 136 6.27 -3.08 -1.72
C PHE A 136 4.74 -3.29 -1.66
N GLY A 137 4.25 -4.34 -2.31
CA GLY A 137 2.84 -4.69 -2.36
C GLY A 137 2.30 -5.46 -1.17
N ASN A 138 3.14 -5.93 -0.25
CA ASN A 138 2.71 -6.74 0.88
C ASN A 138 1.77 -5.95 1.80
N VAL A 139 0.69 -6.62 2.22
CA VAL A 139 -0.33 -6.02 3.08
C VAL A 139 -0.11 -6.47 4.51
N TYR A 140 0.05 -5.49 5.41
CA TYR A 140 0.13 -5.73 6.85
C TYR A 140 -1.28 -5.75 7.45
N GLY A 141 -1.92 -6.90 7.47
CA GLY A 141 -3.30 -7.04 7.96
C GLY A 141 -3.50 -6.71 9.44
N MET A 142 -2.40 -6.53 10.20
CA MET A 142 -2.45 -6.15 11.60
C MET A 142 -1.46 -5.01 11.85
N PHE A 143 -1.96 -3.89 12.32
CA PHE A 143 -1.18 -2.70 12.66
C PHE A 143 -1.50 -2.29 14.10
N TYR A 144 -0.48 -2.31 14.95
CA TYR A 144 -0.55 -1.89 16.35
C TYR A 144 0.29 -0.64 16.58
N ALA A 145 -0.18 0.24 17.45
CA ALA A 145 0.59 1.33 18.03
C ALA A 145 1.03 0.92 19.43
N LEU A 146 2.33 0.82 19.66
CA LEU A 146 2.94 0.58 20.94
C LEU A 146 3.21 1.91 21.63
N THR A 147 2.59 2.17 22.76
CA THR A 147 2.81 3.35 23.60
C THR A 147 3.47 2.95 24.91
N GLY A 148 4.20 3.87 25.53
CA GLY A 148 4.84 3.63 26.80
C GLY A 148 4.81 4.91 27.65
N ASP A 149 4.06 4.90 28.75
CA ASP A 149 3.98 6.04 29.64
C ASP A 149 5.29 6.20 30.46
N GLY A 150 5.95 7.36 30.30
CA GLY A 150 7.20 7.67 30.98
C GLY A 150 8.46 6.97 30.45
N LEU A 151 8.37 6.19 29.36
CA LEU A 151 9.53 5.56 28.71
C LEU A 151 10.22 6.49 27.73
N GLN A 152 11.54 6.32 27.60
CA GLN A 152 12.31 6.97 26.53
C GLN A 152 12.09 6.23 25.19
N ASP A 153 12.27 6.95 24.06
CA ASP A 153 12.11 6.39 22.72
C ASP A 153 12.96 5.12 22.50
N ARG A 154 14.15 5.07 23.08
CA ARG A 154 15.03 3.87 23.03
C ARG A 154 14.42 2.68 23.72
N GLU A 155 13.93 2.85 24.94
CA GLU A 155 13.30 1.75 25.71
C GLU A 155 12.06 1.23 24.99
N LEU A 156 11.26 2.14 24.45
CA LEU A 156 10.08 1.77 23.64
C LEU A 156 10.50 1.01 22.38
N SER A 157 11.62 1.40 21.75
CA SER A 157 12.19 0.70 20.60
C SER A 157 12.64 -0.71 20.95
N ASP A 158 13.28 -0.90 22.11
CA ASP A 158 13.74 -2.22 22.57
C ASP A 158 12.56 -3.17 22.80
N TYR A 159 11.47 -2.68 23.38
CA TYR A 159 10.24 -3.46 23.53
C TYR A 159 9.57 -3.77 22.18
N ALA A 160 9.57 -2.83 21.27
CA ALA A 160 9.05 -3.07 19.90
C ALA A 160 9.88 -4.14 19.16
N GLU A 161 11.21 -4.09 19.25
CA GLU A 161 12.10 -5.12 18.68
C GLU A 161 11.93 -6.49 19.38
N LEU A 162 11.68 -6.51 20.69
CA LEU A 162 11.33 -7.74 21.41
C LEU A 162 10.03 -8.33 20.87
N ILE A 163 8.98 -7.53 20.74
CA ILE A 163 7.69 -7.96 20.20
C ILE A 163 7.87 -8.44 18.76
N LYS A 164 8.58 -7.68 17.92
CA LYS A 164 8.89 -8.06 16.54
C LYS A 164 9.51 -9.45 16.47
N ARG A 165 10.54 -9.72 17.26
CA ARG A 165 11.23 -11.01 17.26
C ARG A 165 10.30 -12.16 17.67
N GLU A 166 9.58 -12.00 18.76
CA GLU A 166 8.70 -13.04 19.30
C GLU A 166 7.48 -13.32 18.38
N VAL A 167 6.94 -12.28 17.74
CA VAL A 167 5.81 -12.42 16.83
C VAL A 167 6.26 -13.00 15.48
N SER A 168 7.48 -12.67 15.02
CA SER A 168 8.01 -13.22 13.76
C SER A 168 8.23 -14.74 13.79
N GLU A 169 8.32 -15.33 14.99
CA GLU A 169 8.47 -16.80 15.16
C GLU A 169 7.13 -17.55 15.09
N LEU A 170 5.99 -16.85 15.03
CA LEU A 170 4.69 -17.48 14.98
C LEU A 170 4.39 -18.07 13.59
N ASP A 171 3.89 -19.30 13.56
CA ASP A 171 3.46 -19.95 12.32
C ASP A 171 2.37 -19.14 11.63
N GLY A 172 2.60 -18.82 10.35
CA GLY A 172 1.70 -18.05 9.51
C GLY A 172 1.96 -16.55 9.49
N VAL A 173 2.88 -16.04 10.30
CA VAL A 173 3.42 -14.69 10.19
C VAL A 173 4.53 -14.71 9.15
N GLU A 174 4.41 -13.87 8.11
CA GLU A 174 5.40 -13.75 7.06
C GLU A 174 6.47 -12.72 7.43
N ARG A 175 6.00 -11.57 7.95
CA ARG A 175 6.89 -10.43 8.21
C ARG A 175 6.35 -9.55 9.33
N VAL A 176 7.25 -8.98 10.10
CA VAL A 176 6.96 -7.93 11.08
C VAL A 176 7.90 -6.76 10.87
N ASP A 177 7.34 -5.58 10.62
CA ASP A 177 8.10 -4.35 10.45
C ASP A 177 7.74 -3.33 11.53
N LEU A 178 8.70 -2.47 11.84
CA LEU A 178 8.52 -1.37 12.78
C LEU A 178 8.46 -0.04 12.04
N TYR A 179 7.64 0.88 12.53
CA TYR A 179 7.50 2.24 12.02
C TYR A 179 7.56 3.27 13.15
N GLY A 180 8.10 4.46 12.88
CA GLY A 180 8.18 5.53 13.86
C GLY A 180 9.36 5.40 14.83
N LYS A 181 10.34 4.53 14.53
CA LYS A 181 11.58 4.43 15.29
C LYS A 181 12.45 5.67 15.06
N ARG A 182 12.85 6.33 16.11
CA ARG A 182 13.87 7.37 16.05
C ARG A 182 15.25 6.72 16.25
N GLU A 183 16.13 6.99 15.29
CA GLU A 183 17.50 6.51 15.37
C GLU A 183 18.29 7.40 16.32
N GLU A 184 18.95 6.81 17.31
CA GLU A 184 19.87 7.54 18.18
C GLU A 184 21.16 7.90 17.44
N CYS A 185 21.73 9.00 17.79
CA CYS A 185 23.01 9.44 17.27
C CYS A 185 23.87 10.08 18.36
N ILE A 186 25.16 10.18 18.09
CA ILE A 186 26.09 10.95 18.91
C ILE A 186 26.47 12.19 18.15
N ASN A 187 26.10 13.34 18.69
CA ASN A 187 26.50 14.64 18.17
C ASN A 187 27.78 15.12 18.86
N ILE A 188 28.85 15.27 18.09
CA ILE A 188 30.07 15.92 18.49
C ILE A 188 30.02 17.34 17.95
N SER A 189 29.65 18.28 18.79
CA SER A 189 29.45 19.69 18.46
C SER A 189 30.69 20.52 18.81
N LEU A 190 31.45 20.89 17.81
CA LEU A 190 32.68 21.70 17.98
C LEU A 190 32.31 23.15 18.33
N LEU A 191 32.96 23.70 19.34
CA LEU A 191 32.78 25.06 19.85
C LEU A 191 33.86 25.94 19.25
N GLN A 192 33.51 26.83 18.29
CA GLN A 192 34.49 27.65 17.56
C GLN A 192 35.34 28.53 18.46
N ASP A 193 34.75 29.15 19.49
CA ASP A 193 35.46 29.99 20.44
C ASP A 193 36.55 29.20 21.18
N ARG A 194 36.24 28.03 21.70
CA ARG A 194 37.22 27.20 22.40
C ARG A 194 38.30 26.67 21.47
N MET A 195 37.97 26.29 20.26
CA MET A 195 38.91 25.80 19.27
C MET A 195 39.90 26.93 18.89
N ALA A 196 39.39 28.15 18.64
CA ALA A 196 40.21 29.30 18.33
C ALA A 196 41.19 29.65 19.49
N ASN A 197 40.68 29.62 20.73
CA ASN A 197 41.51 29.93 21.91
C ASN A 197 42.58 28.88 22.20
N LEU A 198 42.33 27.61 21.86
CA LEU A 198 43.24 26.49 22.11
C LEU A 198 44.04 26.09 20.86
N GLY A 199 43.88 26.81 19.76
CA GLY A 199 44.61 26.59 18.51
C GLY A 199 44.28 25.30 17.76
N VAL A 200 43.16 24.69 18.05
CA VAL A 200 42.74 23.44 17.41
C VAL A 200 41.98 23.71 16.10
N LYS A 201 42.25 22.93 15.07
CA LYS A 201 41.60 23.05 13.77
C LYS A 201 40.53 21.97 13.54
N PRO A 202 39.38 22.29 12.91
CA PRO A 202 38.32 21.28 12.64
C PRO A 202 38.81 20.09 11.82
N ALA A 203 39.68 20.32 10.87
CA ALA A 203 40.26 19.26 10.03
C ALA A 203 41.07 18.24 10.85
N GLU A 204 41.79 18.66 11.85
CA GLU A 204 42.56 17.79 12.73
C GLU A 204 41.66 16.92 13.60
N VAL A 205 40.59 17.51 14.12
CA VAL A 205 39.57 16.76 14.86
C VAL A 205 38.93 15.68 13.97
N LEU A 206 38.56 16.06 12.74
CA LEU A 206 37.96 15.13 11.76
C LEU A 206 38.95 14.00 11.40
N ALA A 207 40.21 14.31 11.16
CA ALA A 207 41.24 13.32 10.84
C ALA A 207 41.50 12.36 12.02
N THR A 208 41.58 12.89 13.24
CA THR A 208 41.77 12.09 14.46
C THR A 208 40.58 11.17 14.71
N LEU A 209 39.34 11.67 14.64
CA LEU A 209 38.12 10.86 14.80
C LEU A 209 38.03 9.76 13.77
N ASN A 210 38.26 10.05 12.50
CA ASN A 210 38.29 9.06 11.44
C ASN A 210 39.39 7.99 11.65
N GLY A 211 40.54 8.39 12.14
CA GLY A 211 41.66 7.49 12.44
C GLY A 211 41.34 6.52 13.60
N GLN A 212 40.72 7.03 14.66
CA GLN A 212 40.40 6.24 15.85
C GLN A 212 39.17 5.34 15.70
N ASN A 213 38.18 5.71 14.88
CA ASN A 213 36.94 4.92 14.70
C ASN A 213 37.00 3.87 13.59
N LYS A 214 38.14 3.71 12.93
CA LYS A 214 38.31 2.78 11.81
C LYS A 214 38.78 1.41 12.26
N THR A 215 38.05 0.34 11.93
CA THR A 215 38.52 -1.02 12.12
C THR A 215 39.51 -1.39 11.00
N THR A 216 40.74 -1.73 11.42
CA THR A 216 41.83 -2.11 10.51
C THR A 216 42.23 -3.55 10.72
N TYR A 217 42.49 -4.27 9.65
CA TYR A 217 43.01 -5.64 9.72
C TYR A 217 44.47 -5.61 10.19
N THR A 218 44.74 -6.27 11.31
CA THR A 218 46.05 -6.29 11.99
C THR A 218 46.84 -7.61 11.83
N GLY A 219 46.22 -8.60 11.18
CA GLY A 219 46.92 -9.88 10.88
C GLY A 219 46.88 -10.91 12.01
N TYR A 220 47.76 -11.89 11.85
CA TYR A 220 47.97 -12.97 12.80
C TYR A 220 49.46 -13.09 13.14
N TYR A 221 49.72 -13.48 14.38
CA TYR A 221 51.05 -13.86 14.84
C TYR A 221 51.10 -15.38 14.94
N ASP A 222 52.07 -16.01 14.24
CA ASP A 222 52.28 -17.43 14.26
C ASP A 222 53.46 -17.74 15.17
N ASN A 223 53.28 -18.54 16.25
CA ASN A 223 54.32 -18.95 17.16
C ASN A 223 54.73 -20.43 17.00
N GLY A 224 54.52 -21.03 15.82
CA GLY A 224 54.79 -22.38 15.48
C GLY A 224 53.60 -23.31 15.67
N ASP A 225 53.05 -23.39 16.84
CA ASP A 225 51.91 -24.29 17.13
C ASP A 225 50.55 -23.59 17.06
N ASN A 226 50.52 -22.27 17.27
CA ASN A 226 49.30 -21.50 17.32
C ASN A 226 49.35 -20.29 16.40
N ARG A 227 48.24 -20.08 15.72
CA ARG A 227 47.98 -18.84 14.95
C ARG A 227 47.11 -17.91 15.77
N ILE A 228 47.73 -16.89 16.36
CA ILE A 228 47.09 -15.96 17.28
C ILE A 228 46.67 -14.71 16.53
N ARG A 229 45.40 -14.35 16.61
CA ARG A 229 44.90 -13.11 16.04
C ARG A 229 45.46 -11.91 16.82
N VAL A 230 46.05 -10.99 16.06
CA VAL A 230 46.46 -9.71 16.63
C VAL A 230 45.29 -8.72 16.47
N THR A 231 45.05 -7.90 17.47
CA THR A 231 44.07 -6.81 17.40
C THR A 231 44.58 -5.63 18.20
N VAL A 232 44.30 -4.43 17.71
CA VAL A 232 44.54 -3.21 18.47
C VAL A 232 43.31 -3.02 19.35
N SER A 233 43.50 -2.76 20.64
CA SER A 233 42.41 -2.51 21.59
C SER A 233 41.69 -1.21 21.16
N ASP A 234 40.63 -1.20 21.24
CA ASP A 234 39.38 -0.85 20.71
C ASP A 234 38.94 0.59 20.58
N LYS A 235 38.01 0.68 19.69
CA LYS A 235 36.96 1.67 19.53
C LYS A 235 36.39 2.11 20.89
N PHE A 236 35.78 3.27 20.87
CA PHE A 236 35.03 3.82 21.98
C PHE A 236 34.01 2.82 22.54
N LYS A 237 34.01 2.62 23.86
CA LYS A 237 33.07 1.77 24.57
C LYS A 237 31.95 2.57 25.22
N THR A 238 32.23 3.81 25.55
CA THR A 238 31.29 4.75 26.16
C THR A 238 31.37 6.11 25.46
N VAL A 239 30.34 6.92 25.59
CA VAL A 239 30.34 8.30 25.09
C VAL A 239 31.44 9.14 25.75
N GLU A 240 31.73 8.85 27.02
CA GLU A 240 32.82 9.51 27.75
C GLU A 240 34.20 9.17 27.17
N ASP A 241 34.39 7.98 26.60
CA ASP A 241 35.64 7.61 25.94
C ASP A 241 35.91 8.48 24.71
N ILE A 242 34.84 8.84 23.95
CA ILE A 242 34.92 9.79 22.85
C ILE A 242 35.42 11.13 23.40
N GLY A 243 34.87 11.61 24.51
CA GLY A 243 35.25 12.86 25.13
C GLY A 243 36.68 12.90 25.66
N ARG A 244 37.20 11.74 26.11
CA ARG A 244 38.59 11.61 26.60
C ARG A 244 39.63 11.48 25.51
N MET A 245 39.22 11.38 24.25
CA MET A 245 40.13 11.28 23.12
C MET A 245 41.06 12.47 23.10
N LEU A 246 42.37 12.22 22.92
CA LEU A 246 43.39 13.26 22.86
C LEU A 246 43.49 13.84 21.47
N ILE A 247 43.51 15.18 21.42
CA ILE A 247 43.72 16.00 20.24
C ILE A 247 44.91 16.90 20.48
N GLN A 248 45.65 17.19 19.46
CA GLN A 248 46.80 18.08 19.56
C GLN A 248 46.32 19.55 19.56
N GLY A 249 46.78 20.32 20.54
CA GLY A 249 46.55 21.76 20.63
C GLY A 249 47.79 22.56 20.27
N HIS A 250 47.77 23.83 20.61
CA HIS A 250 48.92 24.75 20.42
C HIS A 250 50.15 24.27 21.19
N ASP A 251 51.33 24.45 20.69
CA ASP A 251 52.60 24.12 21.32
C ASP A 251 52.79 22.66 21.79
N ASP A 252 52.21 21.70 21.10
CA ASP A 252 52.21 20.26 21.42
C ASP A 252 51.39 19.87 22.68
N ASP A 253 50.52 20.75 23.17
CA ASP A 253 49.62 20.45 24.26
C ASP A 253 48.63 19.36 23.84
N GLN A 254 48.41 18.37 24.70
CA GLN A 254 47.41 17.35 24.51
C GLN A 254 46.12 17.75 25.20
N LEU A 255 45.09 18.05 24.40
CA LEU A 255 43.76 18.42 24.86
C LEU A 255 42.83 17.25 24.74
N ARG A 256 41.77 17.22 25.54
CA ARG A 256 40.68 16.27 25.37
C ARG A 256 39.66 16.85 24.39
N LEU A 257 39.02 15.97 23.65
CA LEU A 257 37.91 16.39 22.76
C LEU A 257 36.80 17.12 23.55
N SER A 258 36.52 16.71 24.78
CA SER A 258 35.57 17.37 25.68
C SER A 258 35.93 18.85 26.02
N ASP A 259 37.18 19.23 25.86
CA ASP A 259 37.61 20.61 26.14
C ASP A 259 37.20 21.60 25.03
N ILE A 260 37.05 21.09 23.80
CA ILE A 260 36.72 21.84 22.60
C ILE A 260 35.37 21.52 21.99
N ALA A 261 34.70 20.44 22.42
CA ALA A 261 33.45 19.98 21.88
C ALA A 261 32.43 19.63 22.97
N ARG A 262 31.19 19.78 22.69
CA ARG A 262 30.07 19.20 23.43
C ARG A 262 29.72 17.88 22.79
N ILE A 263 29.66 16.79 23.57
CA ILE A 263 29.39 15.46 23.10
C ILE A 263 28.12 15.01 23.78
N GLU A 264 27.09 14.81 23.00
CA GLU A 264 25.75 14.49 23.49
C GLU A 264 25.16 13.33 22.69
N LYS A 265 24.46 12.44 23.40
CA LYS A 265 23.62 11.42 22.81
C LYS A 265 22.26 12.06 22.52
N ASP A 266 21.81 11.98 21.30
CA ASP A 266 20.60 12.63 20.80
C ASP A 266 19.93 11.73 19.75
N TYR A 267 18.91 12.21 19.13
CA TYR A 267 18.25 11.54 18.02
C TYR A 267 18.55 12.24 16.70
N GLU A 268 18.56 11.49 15.59
CA GLU A 268 18.70 12.09 14.25
C GLU A 268 17.61 13.13 14.00
N ASN A 269 18.02 14.29 13.50
CA ASN A 269 17.15 15.41 13.17
C ASN A 269 17.51 15.96 11.75
N PRO A 270 16.53 15.99 10.81
CA PRO A 270 15.11 15.64 10.95
C PRO A 270 14.89 14.12 11.13
N THR A 271 13.86 13.76 11.89
CA THR A 271 13.43 12.39 12.03
C THR A 271 12.79 11.90 10.71
N ARG A 272 13.13 10.72 10.26
CA ARG A 272 12.62 10.19 8.96
C ARG A 272 11.13 9.91 8.98
N ASN A 273 10.64 9.35 10.09
CA ASN A 273 9.22 9.07 10.30
C ASN A 273 8.90 9.07 11.80
N GLU A 274 7.68 9.49 12.12
CA GLU A 274 7.16 9.51 13.49
C GLU A 274 5.74 8.98 13.53
N LEU A 275 5.37 8.39 14.65
CA LEU A 275 4.02 7.90 14.91
C LEU A 275 3.53 8.40 16.26
N PHE A 276 2.27 8.85 16.29
CA PHE A 276 1.58 9.25 17.50
C PHE A 276 0.21 8.55 17.55
N TYR A 277 -0.18 8.13 18.73
CA TYR A 277 -1.49 7.57 19.01
C TYR A 277 -2.16 8.38 20.11
N ASP A 278 -3.29 9.01 19.80
CA ASP A 278 -3.99 9.91 20.73
C ASP A 278 -3.03 10.92 21.41
N ARG A 279 -2.19 11.58 20.61
CA ARG A 279 -1.17 12.57 20.99
C ARG A 279 0.01 11.99 21.80
N GLN A 280 0.01 10.71 22.11
CA GLN A 280 1.15 10.04 22.71
C GLN A 280 2.11 9.52 21.64
N ARG A 281 3.39 9.67 21.90
CA ARG A 281 4.40 9.05 21.04
C ARG A 281 4.23 7.55 21.01
N ALA A 282 4.27 6.97 19.83
CA ALA A 282 4.06 5.54 19.65
C ALA A 282 5.06 4.95 18.65
N MET A 283 5.23 3.64 18.72
CA MET A 283 5.89 2.86 17.68
C MET A 283 4.89 1.95 16.99
N GLY A 284 4.89 1.99 15.67
CA GLY A 284 4.07 1.12 14.83
C GLY A 284 4.68 -0.28 14.73
N ILE A 285 3.87 -1.30 14.98
CA ILE A 285 4.19 -2.71 14.75
C ILE A 285 3.25 -3.21 13.65
N LEU A 286 3.82 -3.50 12.49
CA LEU A 286 3.12 -3.91 11.29
C LEU A 286 3.36 -5.39 11.04
N ILE A 287 2.31 -6.21 11.00
CA ILE A 287 2.40 -7.67 10.90
C ILE A 287 1.68 -8.12 9.63
N ALA A 288 2.42 -8.78 8.74
CA ALA A 288 1.91 -9.40 7.53
C ALA A 288 1.72 -10.91 7.75
N ALA A 289 0.59 -11.44 7.30
CA ALA A 289 0.32 -12.87 7.30
C ALA A 289 0.83 -13.50 6.00
N SER A 290 1.26 -14.75 6.06
CA SER A 290 1.68 -15.51 4.88
C SER A 290 0.51 -15.71 3.92
N SER A 291 0.79 -15.67 2.62
CA SER A 291 -0.21 -15.90 1.56
C SER A 291 -0.96 -17.21 1.76
N GLY A 292 -2.26 -17.20 1.48
CA GLY A 292 -3.14 -18.37 1.63
C GLY A 292 -3.46 -18.77 3.07
N SER A 293 -3.01 -18.01 4.09
CA SER A 293 -3.21 -18.34 5.50
C SER A 293 -4.54 -17.80 6.05
N ASP A 294 -5.07 -18.45 7.10
CA ASP A 294 -6.27 -17.99 7.81
C ASP A 294 -5.92 -16.82 8.74
N ILE A 295 -6.23 -15.59 8.29
CA ILE A 295 -5.89 -14.37 9.03
C ILE A 295 -6.55 -14.31 10.44
N ILE A 296 -7.70 -14.95 10.62
CA ILE A 296 -8.40 -14.99 11.91
C ILE A 296 -7.62 -15.87 12.90
N LYS A 297 -7.13 -17.05 12.44
CA LYS A 297 -6.33 -17.94 13.27
C LYS A 297 -5.00 -17.28 13.67
N ILE A 298 -4.35 -16.62 12.70
CA ILE A 298 -3.09 -15.91 12.94
C ILE A 298 -3.30 -14.76 13.93
N GLY A 299 -4.32 -13.93 13.71
CA GLY A 299 -4.64 -12.81 14.59
C GLY A 299 -4.80 -13.24 16.04
N LYS A 300 -5.54 -14.33 16.29
CA LYS A 300 -5.69 -14.89 17.64
C LYS A 300 -4.37 -15.34 18.28
N ARG A 301 -3.46 -15.95 17.48
CA ARG A 301 -2.13 -16.33 17.98
C ARG A 301 -1.28 -15.11 18.32
N VAL A 302 -1.36 -14.08 17.48
CA VAL A 302 -0.66 -12.81 17.74
C VAL A 302 -1.19 -12.16 19.01
N GLU A 303 -2.50 -12.07 19.21
CA GLU A 303 -3.09 -11.51 20.43
C GLU A 303 -2.66 -12.31 21.67
N GLN A 304 -2.75 -13.63 21.61
CA GLN A 304 -2.32 -14.48 22.72
C GLN A 304 -0.83 -14.28 23.07
N LYS A 305 0.04 -14.11 22.04
CA LYS A 305 1.45 -13.83 22.24
C LYS A 305 1.71 -12.46 22.83
N LEU A 306 0.97 -11.44 22.36
CA LEU A 306 1.06 -10.09 22.93
C LEU A 306 0.60 -10.06 24.40
N ASP A 307 -0.48 -10.77 24.73
CA ASP A 307 -0.96 -10.89 26.11
C ASP A 307 0.06 -11.60 27.01
N GLU A 308 0.70 -12.68 26.51
CA GLU A 308 1.79 -13.38 27.19
C GLU A 308 2.96 -12.43 27.47
N LEU A 309 3.42 -11.69 26.43
CA LEU A 309 4.51 -10.72 26.56
C LEU A 309 4.15 -9.58 27.54
N LYS A 310 2.92 -9.09 27.50
CA LYS A 310 2.43 -8.07 28.42
C LYS A 310 2.43 -8.55 29.87
N ALA A 311 2.12 -9.82 30.11
CA ALA A 311 2.11 -10.41 31.46
C ALA A 311 3.51 -10.71 31.99
N GLU A 312 4.45 -11.11 31.13
CA GLU A 312 5.73 -11.68 31.56
C GLU A 312 6.94 -10.78 31.35
N ARG A 313 6.95 -9.95 30.31
CA ARG A 313 8.17 -9.25 29.85
C ARG A 313 8.03 -7.75 29.66
N LEU A 314 6.83 -7.23 29.39
CA LEU A 314 6.64 -5.79 29.20
C LEU A 314 6.38 -5.11 30.55
N PRO A 315 6.94 -3.91 30.79
CA PRO A 315 6.68 -3.16 32.00
C PRO A 315 5.25 -2.63 32.05
N THR A 316 4.78 -2.36 33.26
CA THR A 316 3.50 -1.70 33.50
C THR A 316 3.53 -0.32 32.84
N GLY A 317 2.54 0.00 32.02
CA GLY A 317 2.48 1.26 31.28
C GLY A 317 2.82 1.14 29.78
N VAL A 318 3.32 -0.02 29.33
CA VAL A 318 3.43 -0.33 27.91
C VAL A 318 2.13 -0.94 27.40
N GLU A 319 1.53 -0.29 26.42
CA GLU A 319 0.26 -0.71 25.84
C GLU A 319 0.35 -0.89 24.32
N CYS A 320 -0.29 -1.95 23.81
CA CYS A 320 -0.42 -2.21 22.39
C CYS A 320 -1.85 -1.88 21.96
N HIS A 321 -2.03 -0.81 21.20
CA HIS A 321 -3.33 -0.37 20.68
C HIS A 321 -3.52 -0.86 19.25
N LYS A 322 -4.69 -1.38 18.93
CA LYS A 322 -5.06 -1.78 17.58
C LYS A 322 -5.37 -0.52 16.76
N VAL A 323 -4.56 -0.20 15.76
CA VAL A 323 -4.82 0.87 14.79
C VAL A 323 -5.62 0.33 13.61
N PHE A 324 -5.18 -0.80 13.06
CA PHE A 324 -5.93 -1.53 12.03
C PHE A 324 -5.79 -3.03 12.29
N TYR A 325 -6.93 -3.71 12.42
CA TYR A 325 -6.94 -5.12 12.77
C TYR A 325 -7.89 -5.91 11.88
N GLN A 326 -7.34 -6.41 10.77
CA GLN A 326 -8.08 -7.17 9.76
C GLN A 326 -8.77 -8.43 10.28
N PRO A 327 -8.21 -9.22 11.25
CA PRO A 327 -8.86 -10.42 11.75
C PRO A 327 -10.27 -10.19 12.29
N GLU A 328 -10.50 -9.10 13.03
CA GLU A 328 -11.85 -8.74 13.54
C GLU A 328 -12.79 -8.34 12.40
N ARG A 329 -12.29 -7.53 11.44
CA ARG A 329 -13.06 -7.10 10.26
C ARG A 329 -13.48 -8.29 9.41
N VAL A 330 -12.55 -9.23 9.16
CA VAL A 330 -12.83 -10.47 8.43
C VAL A 330 -13.86 -11.32 9.18
N SER A 331 -13.69 -11.51 10.48
CA SER A 331 -14.63 -12.28 11.31
C SER A 331 -16.04 -11.69 11.29
N GLY A 332 -16.15 -10.36 11.42
CA GLY A 332 -17.44 -9.64 11.36
C GLY A 332 -18.09 -9.74 9.97
N SER A 333 -17.32 -9.51 8.91
CA SER A 333 -17.81 -9.62 7.53
C SER A 333 -18.26 -11.03 7.20
N LEU A 334 -17.46 -12.06 7.51
CA LEU A 334 -17.82 -13.46 7.29
C LEU A 334 -19.07 -13.85 8.08
N GLY A 335 -19.18 -13.42 9.35
CA GLY A 335 -20.36 -13.65 10.17
C GLY A 335 -21.63 -13.12 9.51
N THR A 336 -21.59 -11.87 9.01
CA THR A 336 -22.70 -11.24 8.29
C THR A 336 -23.04 -11.99 7.00
N PHE A 337 -22.04 -12.38 6.20
CA PHE A 337 -22.28 -13.13 4.96
C PHE A 337 -22.83 -14.54 5.21
N ILE A 338 -22.36 -15.26 6.23
CA ILE A 338 -22.90 -16.58 6.61
C ILE A 338 -24.35 -16.42 7.06
N LEU A 339 -24.68 -15.40 7.83
CA LEU A 339 -26.05 -15.09 8.24
C LEU A 339 -26.93 -14.83 7.02
N ASN A 340 -26.51 -13.97 6.10
CA ASN A 340 -27.20 -13.67 4.85
C ASN A 340 -27.41 -14.94 3.99
N LEU A 341 -26.41 -15.82 3.94
CA LEU A 341 -26.51 -17.10 3.25
C LEU A 341 -27.60 -17.98 3.86
N ILE A 342 -27.63 -18.12 5.19
CA ILE A 342 -28.64 -18.88 5.91
C ILE A 342 -30.03 -18.26 5.69
N GLU A 343 -30.18 -16.95 5.83
CA GLU A 343 -31.44 -16.23 5.59
C GLU A 343 -31.94 -16.44 4.17
N SER A 344 -31.05 -16.36 3.18
CA SER A 344 -31.40 -16.59 1.77
C SER A 344 -31.89 -18.04 1.54
N VAL A 345 -31.20 -19.02 2.13
CA VAL A 345 -31.67 -20.42 2.08
C VAL A 345 -33.08 -20.54 2.67
N ILE A 346 -33.32 -19.96 3.85
CA ILE A 346 -34.62 -20.01 4.53
C ILE A 346 -35.69 -19.33 3.68
N ILE A 347 -35.44 -18.15 3.14
CA ILE A 347 -36.39 -17.41 2.30
C ILE A 347 -36.76 -18.22 1.06
N VAL A 348 -35.77 -18.77 0.36
CA VAL A 348 -36.01 -19.59 -0.84
C VAL A 348 -36.83 -20.83 -0.50
N VAL A 349 -36.48 -21.55 0.57
CA VAL A 349 -37.20 -22.75 1.00
C VAL A 349 -38.63 -22.41 1.41
N VAL A 350 -38.87 -21.32 2.15
CA VAL A 350 -40.21 -20.89 2.53
C VAL A 350 -41.07 -20.54 1.32
N ILE A 351 -40.50 -19.77 0.34
CA ILE A 351 -41.23 -19.46 -0.90
C ILE A 351 -41.60 -20.75 -1.66
N LEU A 352 -40.69 -21.70 -1.74
CA LEU A 352 -40.95 -22.98 -2.39
C LEU A 352 -42.00 -23.83 -1.65
N MET A 353 -42.02 -23.82 -0.33
CA MET A 353 -43.05 -24.47 0.46
C MET A 353 -44.44 -23.89 0.19
N ILE A 354 -44.52 -22.55 0.03
CA ILE A 354 -45.80 -21.87 -0.28
C ILE A 354 -46.26 -22.16 -1.70
N THR A 355 -45.37 -22.16 -2.68
CA THR A 355 -45.69 -22.28 -4.11
C THR A 355 -45.92 -23.74 -4.54
N MET A 356 -45.05 -24.66 -4.11
CA MET A 356 -45.02 -26.05 -4.56
C MET A 356 -45.48 -27.04 -3.48
N GLY A 357 -45.82 -26.55 -2.31
CA GLY A 357 -46.25 -27.34 -1.15
C GLY A 357 -45.09 -27.81 -0.27
N PHE A 358 -45.40 -28.06 0.99
CA PHE A 358 -44.43 -28.34 2.07
C PHE A 358 -43.44 -29.47 1.73
N LYS A 359 -43.94 -30.62 1.25
CA LYS A 359 -43.10 -31.80 0.94
C LYS A 359 -42.09 -31.51 -0.19
N SER A 360 -42.51 -30.81 -1.24
CA SER A 360 -41.64 -30.43 -2.37
C SER A 360 -40.63 -29.41 -1.96
N GLY A 361 -41.03 -28.38 -1.20
CA GLY A 361 -40.15 -27.38 -0.68
C GLY A 361 -39.02 -27.94 0.20
N VAL A 362 -39.35 -28.92 1.06
CA VAL A 362 -38.35 -29.62 1.90
C VAL A 362 -37.33 -30.39 1.04
N ILE A 363 -37.77 -31.11 0.01
CA ILE A 363 -36.86 -31.87 -0.87
C ILE A 363 -35.90 -30.94 -1.58
N ILE A 364 -36.39 -29.83 -2.14
CA ILE A 364 -35.59 -28.86 -2.85
C ILE A 364 -34.64 -28.17 -1.88
N GLY A 365 -35.12 -27.80 -0.67
CA GLY A 365 -34.28 -27.17 0.37
C GLY A 365 -33.13 -28.06 0.81
N ILE A 366 -33.36 -29.36 1.04
CA ILE A 366 -32.28 -30.31 1.36
C ILE A 366 -31.28 -30.39 0.20
N SER A 367 -31.78 -30.45 -1.06
CA SER A 367 -30.89 -30.48 -2.23
C SER A 367 -30.03 -29.22 -2.32
N LEU A 368 -30.60 -28.04 -2.03
CA LEU A 368 -29.86 -26.76 -1.98
C LEU A 368 -28.73 -26.78 -0.94
N VAL A 369 -29.04 -27.22 0.28
CA VAL A 369 -28.05 -27.34 1.36
C VAL A 369 -26.92 -28.31 0.99
N VAL A 370 -27.25 -29.48 0.41
CA VAL A 370 -26.24 -30.44 -0.06
C VAL A 370 -25.36 -29.82 -1.17
N THR A 371 -25.96 -29.02 -2.06
CA THR A 371 -25.23 -28.36 -3.13
C THR A 371 -24.23 -27.32 -2.55
N VAL A 372 -24.66 -26.52 -1.59
CA VAL A 372 -23.78 -25.51 -0.95
C VAL A 372 -22.62 -26.19 -0.24
N PHE A 373 -22.86 -27.19 0.61
CA PHE A 373 -21.78 -27.91 1.27
C PHE A 373 -20.86 -28.66 0.29
N GLY A 374 -21.43 -29.28 -0.73
CA GLY A 374 -20.66 -29.93 -1.77
C GLY A 374 -19.78 -28.92 -2.56
N SER A 375 -20.27 -27.73 -2.76
CA SER A 375 -19.50 -26.67 -3.43
C SER A 375 -18.33 -26.16 -2.55
N PHE A 376 -18.50 -26.05 -1.24
CA PHE A 376 -17.39 -25.77 -0.32
C PHE A 376 -16.30 -26.85 -0.39
N LEU A 377 -16.70 -28.12 -0.45
CA LEU A 377 -15.75 -29.23 -0.59
C LEU A 377 -14.92 -29.11 -1.89
N PHE A 378 -15.60 -28.86 -3.03
CA PHE A 378 -14.89 -28.67 -4.29
C PHE A 378 -13.98 -27.40 -4.28
N LEU A 379 -14.45 -26.30 -3.70
CA LEU A 379 -13.69 -25.07 -3.58
C LEU A 379 -12.39 -25.30 -2.77
N TYR A 380 -12.49 -26.10 -1.70
CA TYR A 380 -11.32 -26.49 -0.90
C TYR A 380 -10.29 -27.29 -1.70
N PHE A 381 -10.71 -28.22 -2.58
CA PHE A 381 -9.80 -29.00 -3.43
C PHE A 381 -9.11 -28.18 -4.54
N VAL A 382 -9.62 -27.00 -4.85
CA VAL A 382 -9.06 -26.09 -5.86
C VAL A 382 -8.26 -24.97 -5.17
N ASP A 383 -7.88 -25.14 -3.89
CA ASP A 383 -7.21 -24.16 -3.05
C ASP A 383 -7.92 -22.80 -2.97
N GLY A 384 -9.26 -22.84 -3.10
CA GLY A 384 -10.10 -21.66 -2.96
C GLY A 384 -10.17 -21.15 -1.51
N THR A 385 -10.41 -19.86 -1.35
CA THR A 385 -10.50 -19.18 -0.04
C THR A 385 -11.93 -18.75 0.28
N MET A 386 -12.23 -18.65 1.57
CA MET A 386 -13.50 -18.11 2.06
C MET A 386 -13.36 -16.59 2.26
N GLN A 387 -13.91 -15.83 1.34
CA GLN A 387 -13.80 -14.37 1.32
C GLN A 387 -15.10 -13.75 0.78
N ARG A 388 -15.20 -12.40 0.81
CA ARG A 388 -16.42 -11.67 0.42
C ARG A 388 -16.97 -12.08 -0.96
N VAL A 389 -16.10 -12.18 -1.98
CA VAL A 389 -16.51 -12.48 -3.36
C VAL A 389 -17.03 -13.91 -3.48
N SER A 390 -16.32 -14.89 -2.89
CA SER A 390 -16.75 -16.30 -2.92
C SER A 390 -18.08 -16.50 -2.20
N LEU A 391 -18.30 -15.89 -1.04
CA LEU A 391 -19.55 -15.97 -0.29
C LEU A 391 -20.71 -15.24 -0.98
N ALA A 392 -20.46 -14.05 -1.53
CA ALA A 392 -21.45 -13.33 -2.33
C ALA A 392 -21.87 -14.14 -3.58
N SER A 393 -20.93 -14.88 -4.16
CA SER A 393 -21.20 -15.77 -5.29
C SER A 393 -22.15 -16.90 -4.94
N PHE A 394 -22.06 -17.47 -3.72
CA PHE A 394 -23.03 -18.44 -3.24
C PHE A 394 -24.43 -17.85 -3.09
N VAL A 395 -24.55 -16.65 -2.56
CA VAL A 395 -25.83 -15.94 -2.44
C VAL A 395 -26.42 -15.67 -3.84
N LEU A 396 -25.59 -15.22 -4.78
CA LEU A 396 -26.00 -15.01 -6.18
C LEU A 396 -26.44 -16.31 -6.85
N ALA A 397 -25.66 -17.38 -6.67
CA ALA A 397 -25.96 -18.69 -7.24
C ALA A 397 -27.27 -19.28 -6.72
N MET A 398 -27.67 -18.94 -5.50
CA MET A 398 -28.75 -19.64 -4.78
C MET A 398 -30.07 -19.66 -5.54
N GLY A 399 -30.44 -18.54 -6.17
CA GLY A 399 -31.63 -18.48 -7.03
C GLY A 399 -31.56 -19.45 -8.23
N MET A 400 -30.37 -19.54 -8.85
CA MET A 400 -30.14 -20.41 -10.01
C MET A 400 -29.96 -21.89 -9.63
N LEU A 401 -29.45 -22.18 -8.42
CA LEU A 401 -29.21 -23.55 -7.94
C LEU A 401 -30.53 -24.32 -7.76
N VAL A 402 -31.58 -23.64 -7.41
CA VAL A 402 -32.89 -24.25 -7.12
C VAL A 402 -33.63 -24.64 -8.40
N ASP A 403 -33.42 -23.96 -9.51
CA ASP A 403 -34.18 -24.11 -10.76
C ASP A 403 -34.11 -25.54 -11.29
N ASN A 404 -32.95 -26.17 -11.29
CA ASN A 404 -32.79 -27.56 -11.73
C ASN A 404 -33.69 -28.52 -10.92
N ALA A 405 -33.70 -28.33 -9.60
CA ALA A 405 -34.47 -29.16 -8.68
C ALA A 405 -35.98 -28.89 -8.84
N ILE A 406 -36.40 -27.65 -9.06
CA ILE A 406 -37.78 -27.25 -9.31
C ILE A 406 -38.33 -27.98 -10.53
N VAL A 407 -37.63 -27.93 -11.66
CA VAL A 407 -38.08 -28.58 -12.93
C VAL A 407 -38.24 -30.07 -12.75
N ILE A 408 -37.31 -30.73 -12.06
CA ILE A 408 -37.40 -32.17 -11.81
C ILE A 408 -38.60 -32.52 -10.89
N ILE A 409 -38.77 -31.78 -9.76
CA ILE A 409 -39.88 -32.03 -8.82
C ILE A 409 -41.24 -31.75 -9.45
N ASP A 410 -41.37 -30.62 -10.19
CA ASP A 410 -42.63 -30.29 -10.85
C ASP A 410 -43.00 -31.35 -11.89
N GLY A 411 -42.05 -31.79 -12.71
CA GLY A 411 -42.23 -32.86 -13.66
C GLY A 411 -42.63 -34.18 -12.98
N ILE A 412 -42.00 -34.56 -11.87
CA ILE A 412 -42.39 -35.73 -11.08
C ILE A 412 -43.84 -35.60 -10.55
N LEU A 413 -44.22 -34.44 -10.03
CA LEU A 413 -45.57 -34.19 -9.53
C LEU A 413 -46.64 -34.30 -10.65
N VAL A 414 -46.35 -33.77 -11.84
CA VAL A 414 -47.21 -33.83 -13.01
C VAL A 414 -47.39 -35.28 -13.44
N ASP A 415 -46.32 -36.05 -13.54
CA ASP A 415 -46.34 -37.44 -13.94
C ASP A 415 -47.06 -38.33 -12.91
N LEU A 416 -46.90 -38.09 -11.60
CA LEU A 416 -47.66 -38.78 -10.54
C LEU A 416 -49.15 -38.45 -10.61
N LYS A 417 -49.52 -37.19 -10.85
CA LYS A 417 -50.93 -36.78 -11.02
C LYS A 417 -51.53 -37.33 -12.33
N ALA A 418 -50.73 -37.55 -13.35
CA ALA A 418 -51.12 -38.17 -14.61
C ALA A 418 -51.32 -39.70 -14.49
N GLY A 419 -51.05 -40.32 -13.31
CA GLY A 419 -51.28 -41.75 -13.06
C GLY A 419 -50.15 -42.65 -13.53
N LYS A 420 -48.98 -42.17 -13.88
CA LYS A 420 -47.79 -42.97 -14.22
C LYS A 420 -47.33 -43.78 -13.00
N SER A 421 -46.67 -44.88 -13.25
CA SER A 421 -46.08 -45.69 -12.17
C SER A 421 -45.03 -44.84 -11.42
N ARG A 422 -44.90 -45.09 -10.10
CA ARG A 422 -44.01 -44.30 -9.24
C ARG A 422 -42.54 -44.28 -9.77
N MET A 423 -42.02 -45.45 -10.18
CA MET A 423 -40.67 -45.53 -10.69
C MET A 423 -40.52 -44.81 -12.05
N GLU A 424 -41.53 -44.92 -12.89
CA GLU A 424 -41.53 -44.23 -14.18
C GLU A 424 -41.59 -42.71 -14.01
N ALA A 425 -42.46 -42.20 -13.14
CA ALA A 425 -42.52 -40.77 -12.83
C ALA A 425 -41.19 -40.22 -12.30
N MET A 426 -40.43 -40.99 -11.51
CA MET A 426 -39.14 -40.57 -10.97
C MET A 426 -38.01 -40.61 -11.97
N THR A 427 -38.06 -41.45 -13.00
CA THR A 427 -36.96 -41.61 -13.99
C THR A 427 -37.25 -40.95 -15.33
N ALA A 428 -38.52 -40.88 -15.78
CA ALA A 428 -38.89 -40.34 -17.09
C ALA A 428 -38.50 -38.86 -17.25
N ILE A 429 -38.78 -38.06 -16.22
CA ILE A 429 -38.50 -36.60 -16.29
C ILE A 429 -36.99 -36.32 -16.35
N GLY A 430 -36.18 -37.06 -15.54
CA GLY A 430 -34.71 -36.92 -15.60
C GLY A 430 -34.18 -37.23 -17.00
N ARG A 431 -34.68 -38.29 -17.67
CA ARG A 431 -34.27 -38.62 -19.02
C ARG A 431 -34.66 -37.57 -20.06
N GLN A 432 -35.85 -36.95 -19.91
CA GLN A 432 -36.35 -35.95 -20.86
C GLN A 432 -35.67 -34.58 -20.68
N THR A 433 -35.35 -34.18 -19.44
CA THR A 433 -34.91 -32.83 -19.13
C THR A 433 -33.41 -32.71 -18.84
N ALA A 434 -32.67 -33.82 -18.68
CA ALA A 434 -31.23 -33.78 -18.34
C ALA A 434 -30.41 -32.90 -19.30
N MET A 435 -30.54 -33.08 -20.61
CA MET A 435 -29.79 -32.32 -21.60
C MET A 435 -30.25 -30.87 -21.71
N PRO A 436 -31.56 -30.54 -21.80
CA PRO A 436 -32.01 -29.16 -21.72
C PRO A 436 -31.56 -28.41 -20.48
N LEU A 437 -31.60 -29.04 -19.30
CA LEU A 437 -31.12 -28.46 -18.05
C LEU A 437 -29.60 -28.24 -18.07
N LEU A 438 -28.81 -29.21 -18.58
CA LEU A 438 -27.37 -29.03 -18.74
C LEU A 438 -27.06 -27.86 -19.67
N GLY A 439 -27.78 -27.77 -20.81
CA GLY A 439 -27.63 -26.67 -21.74
C GLY A 439 -27.93 -25.32 -21.09
N ALA A 440 -29.01 -25.20 -20.32
CA ALA A 440 -29.34 -23.99 -19.57
C ALA A 440 -28.26 -23.64 -18.53
N THR A 441 -27.81 -24.66 -17.77
CA THR A 441 -26.74 -24.52 -16.77
C THR A 441 -25.43 -24.05 -17.41
N LEU A 442 -25.03 -24.64 -18.54
CA LEU A 442 -23.83 -24.24 -19.26
C LEU A 442 -23.93 -22.81 -19.80
N ILE A 443 -25.10 -22.41 -20.35
CA ILE A 443 -25.31 -21.02 -20.80
C ILE A 443 -25.15 -20.04 -19.62
N ALA A 444 -25.74 -20.37 -18.46
CA ALA A 444 -25.60 -19.52 -17.27
C ALA A 444 -24.14 -19.41 -16.83
N ILE A 445 -23.37 -20.51 -16.84
CA ILE A 445 -21.93 -20.48 -16.50
C ILE A 445 -21.14 -19.66 -17.51
N ILE A 446 -21.37 -19.88 -18.83
CA ILE A 446 -20.63 -19.20 -19.91
C ILE A 446 -20.90 -17.69 -19.88
N ALA A 447 -22.07 -17.25 -19.42
CA ALA A 447 -22.36 -15.82 -19.28
C ALA A 447 -21.37 -15.09 -18.32
N PHE A 448 -20.79 -15.79 -17.35
CA PHE A 448 -19.77 -15.26 -16.42
C PHE A 448 -18.32 -15.55 -16.85
N LEU A 449 -18.10 -16.31 -17.92
CA LEU A 449 -16.77 -16.66 -18.42
C LEU A 449 -15.90 -15.42 -18.78
N PRO A 450 -16.43 -14.32 -19.35
CA PRO A 450 -15.64 -13.13 -19.65
C PRO A 450 -14.95 -12.56 -18.40
N ILE A 451 -15.60 -12.60 -17.23
CA ILE A 451 -15.02 -12.15 -15.97
C ILE A 451 -13.80 -13.00 -15.60
N PHE A 452 -13.90 -14.31 -15.71
CA PHE A 452 -12.80 -15.23 -15.45
C PHE A 452 -11.61 -15.06 -16.40
N MET A 453 -11.89 -14.69 -17.66
CA MET A 453 -10.87 -14.51 -18.70
C MET A 453 -10.23 -13.12 -18.68
N SER A 454 -10.76 -12.17 -17.91
CA SER A 454 -10.21 -10.83 -17.83
C SER A 454 -8.85 -10.84 -17.11
N PRO A 455 -7.76 -10.33 -17.73
CA PRO A 455 -6.43 -10.34 -17.13
C PRO A 455 -6.17 -9.18 -16.19
N ASP A 456 -7.07 -8.21 -16.10
CA ASP A 456 -6.92 -7.02 -15.28
C ASP A 456 -7.19 -7.28 -13.79
N THR A 457 -6.84 -6.32 -12.95
CA THR A 457 -6.99 -6.43 -11.48
C THR A 457 -8.43 -6.71 -11.07
N ALA A 458 -9.41 -6.11 -11.75
CA ALA A 458 -10.82 -6.34 -11.47
C ALA A 458 -11.25 -7.78 -11.84
N GLY A 459 -10.74 -8.31 -12.94
CA GLY A 459 -10.95 -9.70 -13.36
C GLY A 459 -10.33 -10.68 -12.38
N VAL A 460 -9.11 -10.43 -11.92
CA VAL A 460 -8.44 -11.26 -10.89
C VAL A 460 -9.24 -11.23 -9.58
N TYR A 461 -9.65 -10.05 -9.13
CA TYR A 461 -10.44 -9.88 -7.91
C TYR A 461 -11.79 -10.63 -7.96
N THR A 462 -12.47 -10.64 -9.12
CA THR A 462 -13.79 -11.26 -9.27
C THR A 462 -13.75 -12.69 -9.83
N ARG A 463 -12.56 -13.27 -10.01
CA ARG A 463 -12.34 -14.60 -10.59
C ARG A 463 -13.08 -15.72 -9.85
N ASP A 464 -13.09 -15.67 -8.53
CA ASP A 464 -13.73 -16.66 -7.68
C ASP A 464 -15.25 -16.69 -7.87
N LEU A 465 -15.86 -15.59 -8.32
CA LEU A 465 -17.27 -15.55 -8.66
C LEU A 465 -17.61 -16.58 -9.75
N PHE A 466 -16.81 -16.64 -10.80
CA PHE A 466 -17.02 -17.65 -11.86
C PHE A 466 -16.79 -19.07 -11.36
N ILE A 467 -15.74 -19.31 -10.60
CA ILE A 467 -15.39 -20.66 -10.09
C ILE A 467 -16.50 -21.20 -9.19
N VAL A 468 -16.94 -20.40 -8.22
CA VAL A 468 -18.02 -20.78 -7.30
C VAL A 468 -19.32 -21.02 -8.05
N LEU A 469 -19.71 -20.15 -8.98
CA LEU A 469 -20.92 -20.33 -9.80
C LEU A 469 -20.85 -21.59 -10.65
N ALA A 470 -19.73 -21.81 -11.36
CA ALA A 470 -19.57 -22.97 -12.24
C ALA A 470 -19.68 -24.29 -11.46
N VAL A 471 -18.93 -24.40 -10.35
CA VAL A 471 -18.96 -25.60 -9.49
C VAL A 471 -20.34 -25.83 -8.91
N SER A 472 -20.94 -24.79 -8.32
CA SER A 472 -22.26 -24.91 -7.66
C SER A 472 -23.37 -25.29 -8.63
N LEU A 473 -23.39 -24.64 -9.81
CA LEU A 473 -24.43 -24.91 -10.82
C LEU A 473 -24.32 -26.32 -11.43
N LEU A 474 -23.07 -26.76 -11.75
CA LEU A 474 -22.86 -28.15 -12.24
C LEU A 474 -23.23 -29.19 -11.18
N LEU A 475 -22.86 -28.96 -9.92
CA LEU A 475 -23.21 -29.85 -8.82
C LEU A 475 -24.73 -29.87 -8.61
N SER A 476 -25.40 -28.69 -8.68
CA SER A 476 -26.88 -28.62 -8.62
C SER A 476 -27.53 -29.45 -9.71
N TRP A 477 -27.05 -29.38 -10.97
CA TRP A 477 -27.55 -30.18 -12.07
C TRP A 477 -27.41 -31.70 -11.78
N VAL A 478 -26.23 -32.15 -11.30
CA VAL A 478 -26.03 -33.56 -10.91
C VAL A 478 -26.99 -33.98 -9.79
N LEU A 479 -27.09 -33.18 -8.73
CA LEU A 479 -27.91 -33.48 -7.57
C LEU A 479 -29.41 -33.46 -7.93
N ALA A 480 -29.85 -32.59 -8.83
CA ALA A 480 -31.22 -32.55 -9.32
C ALA A 480 -31.62 -33.88 -10.01
N LEU A 481 -30.69 -34.48 -10.77
CA LEU A 481 -30.95 -35.76 -11.46
C LEU A 481 -30.79 -37.01 -10.59
N VAL A 482 -29.97 -36.93 -9.51
CA VAL A 482 -29.58 -38.05 -8.67
C VAL A 482 -30.31 -38.02 -7.32
N HIS A 483 -30.17 -36.94 -6.58
CA HIS A 483 -30.65 -36.79 -5.22
C HIS A 483 -32.16 -36.52 -5.16
N VAL A 484 -32.64 -35.57 -6.00
CA VAL A 484 -34.03 -35.11 -5.95
C VAL A 484 -35.03 -36.25 -6.23
N PRO A 485 -34.87 -37.10 -7.27
CA PRO A 485 -35.76 -38.22 -7.50
C PRO A 485 -35.77 -39.26 -6.36
N LEU A 486 -34.59 -39.54 -5.76
CA LEU A 486 -34.46 -40.46 -4.63
C LEU A 486 -35.22 -39.96 -3.39
N MET A 487 -35.08 -38.67 -3.06
CA MET A 487 -35.82 -38.05 -1.96
C MET A 487 -37.30 -37.94 -2.27
N ALA A 488 -37.70 -37.58 -3.48
CA ALA A 488 -39.08 -37.54 -3.94
C ALA A 488 -39.75 -38.90 -3.78
N ASN A 489 -39.08 -40.00 -4.14
CA ASN A 489 -39.54 -41.33 -3.93
C ASN A 489 -39.78 -41.67 -2.46
N ARG A 490 -39.05 -41.12 -1.55
CA ARG A 490 -39.19 -41.38 -0.12
C ARG A 490 -40.29 -40.52 0.55
N ILE A 491 -40.39 -39.24 0.17
CA ILE A 491 -41.22 -38.23 0.84
C ILE A 491 -42.58 -38.04 0.17
N LEU A 492 -42.64 -38.09 -1.19
CA LEU A 492 -43.87 -37.92 -1.93
C LEU A 492 -44.67 -39.22 -1.97
N HIS A 493 -45.81 -39.22 -1.30
CA HIS A 493 -46.77 -40.33 -1.42
C HIS A 493 -47.87 -39.90 -2.37
N PRO A 494 -48.24 -40.71 -3.35
CA PRO A 494 -49.34 -40.37 -4.24
C PRO A 494 -50.66 -40.42 -3.41
N GLU A 495 -51.22 -39.25 -3.16
CA GLU A 495 -52.66 -39.23 -2.85
C GLU A 495 -53.38 -39.47 -4.15
N VAL A 496 -53.65 -40.74 -4.42
CA VAL A 496 -54.52 -41.11 -5.50
C VAL A 496 -55.91 -40.63 -5.09
N SER A 497 -56.27 -39.40 -5.45
CA SER A 497 -57.70 -39.04 -5.36
C SER A 497 -58.44 -39.89 -6.33
N LYS A 498 -59.22 -40.84 -5.78
CA LYS A 498 -60.13 -41.72 -6.53
C LYS A 498 -61.16 -40.95 -7.40
N GLU A 499 -61.21 -39.63 -7.29
CA GLU A 499 -62.03 -38.72 -8.08
C GLU A 499 -61.44 -38.27 -9.44
N ALA A 500 -60.16 -38.57 -9.72
CA ALA A 500 -59.54 -38.18 -10.98
C ALA A 500 -59.95 -39.04 -12.19
N SER A 501 -60.57 -40.19 -11.97
CA SER A 501 -60.96 -41.10 -13.06
C SER A 501 -62.36 -40.86 -13.60
N THR A 502 -63.15 -39.95 -12.96
CA THR A 502 -64.57 -39.78 -13.39
C THR A 502 -64.95 -38.37 -13.81
N THR A 503 -64.12 -37.38 -13.52
CA THR A 503 -64.44 -36.02 -13.95
C THR A 503 -63.11 -35.39 -14.49
N GLY A 504 -63.03 -35.18 -15.80
CA GLY A 504 -61.93 -34.61 -16.48
C GLY A 504 -61.61 -33.14 -16.08
N LYS A 505 -61.40 -32.86 -14.79
CA LYS A 505 -60.97 -31.62 -14.27
C LYS A 505 -59.52 -31.45 -14.66
N ARG A 506 -59.26 -30.50 -15.55
CA ARG A 506 -57.91 -30.12 -16.02
C ARG A 506 -57.08 -29.63 -14.85
N VAL A 507 -55.85 -30.09 -14.78
CA VAL A 507 -54.87 -29.82 -13.72
C VAL A 507 -54.64 -28.31 -13.46
N TYR A 508 -55.12 -27.45 -14.35
CA TYR A 508 -54.90 -25.99 -14.33
C TYR A 508 -56.22 -25.16 -14.25
N GLU A 509 -57.13 -25.52 -13.34
CA GLU A 509 -58.45 -24.83 -13.16
C GLU A 509 -58.54 -24.02 -11.85
N GLY A 510 -57.52 -23.29 -11.45
CA GLY A 510 -57.55 -22.36 -10.33
C GLY A 510 -57.83 -20.91 -10.75
N LYS A 511 -58.23 -20.03 -9.83
CA LYS A 511 -58.46 -18.59 -10.08
C LYS A 511 -57.21 -17.90 -10.66
N ILE A 512 -56.02 -18.28 -10.19
CA ILE A 512 -54.73 -17.76 -10.69
C ILE A 512 -54.53 -18.15 -12.15
N TYR A 513 -54.84 -19.40 -12.53
CA TYR A 513 -54.71 -19.86 -13.92
C TYR A 513 -55.77 -19.21 -14.83
N ALA A 514 -56.96 -18.90 -14.29
CA ALA A 514 -57.98 -18.14 -15.05
C ALA A 514 -57.51 -16.72 -15.37
N VAL A 515 -56.88 -16.03 -14.42
CA VAL A 515 -56.27 -14.69 -14.62
C VAL A 515 -55.12 -14.76 -15.63
N LEU A 516 -54.20 -15.71 -15.45
CA LEU A 516 -53.08 -15.93 -16.38
C LEU A 516 -53.57 -16.19 -17.82
N ARG A 517 -54.59 -17.07 -17.99
CA ARG A 517 -55.19 -17.38 -19.27
C ARG A 517 -55.88 -16.16 -19.91
N SER A 518 -56.54 -15.34 -19.11
CA SER A 518 -57.12 -14.07 -19.57
C SER A 518 -56.06 -13.10 -20.05
N LEU A 519 -54.96 -12.99 -19.28
CA LEU A 519 -53.83 -12.11 -19.65
C LEU A 519 -53.13 -12.58 -20.94
N LEU A 520 -52.91 -13.90 -21.06
CA LEU A 520 -52.32 -14.49 -22.28
C LEU A 520 -53.24 -14.29 -23.48
N ARG A 521 -54.58 -14.48 -23.35
CA ARG A 521 -55.54 -14.22 -24.44
C ARG A 521 -55.56 -12.75 -24.81
N PHE A 522 -55.51 -11.82 -23.85
CA PHE A 522 -55.45 -10.41 -24.10
C PHE A 522 -54.17 -10.04 -24.83
N SER A 523 -52.99 -10.52 -24.41
CA SER A 523 -51.72 -10.26 -25.08
C SER A 523 -51.67 -10.81 -26.53
N LEU A 524 -52.24 -12.01 -26.78
CA LEU A 524 -52.31 -12.58 -28.11
C LEU A 524 -53.32 -11.86 -29.02
N ALA A 525 -54.46 -11.43 -28.44
CA ALA A 525 -55.46 -10.64 -29.19
C ALA A 525 -54.96 -9.27 -29.62
N HIS A 526 -54.14 -8.63 -28.73
CA HIS A 526 -53.60 -7.31 -28.98
C HIS A 526 -52.06 -7.35 -29.13
N ARG A 527 -51.57 -8.32 -29.89
CA ARG A 527 -50.12 -8.62 -30.04
C ARG A 527 -49.24 -7.40 -30.32
N TRP A 528 -49.67 -6.53 -31.26
CA TRP A 528 -48.93 -5.36 -31.63
C TRP A 528 -48.90 -4.29 -30.51
N SER A 529 -50.00 -4.07 -29.81
CA SER A 529 -50.08 -3.18 -28.65
C SER A 529 -49.18 -3.67 -27.51
N PHE A 530 -49.15 -5.00 -27.30
CA PHE A 530 -48.28 -5.61 -26.29
C PHE A 530 -46.79 -5.45 -26.66
N VAL A 531 -46.43 -5.71 -27.92
CA VAL A 531 -45.05 -5.49 -28.42
C VAL A 531 -44.65 -4.03 -28.27
N PHE A 532 -45.54 -3.09 -28.66
CA PHE A 532 -45.28 -1.68 -28.51
C PHE A 532 -45.09 -1.28 -27.03
N ALA A 533 -45.94 -1.78 -26.12
CA ALA A 533 -45.81 -1.51 -24.70
C ALA A 533 -44.48 -2.07 -24.14
N MET A 534 -44.03 -3.24 -24.58
CA MET A 534 -42.76 -3.82 -24.19
C MET A 534 -41.57 -3.03 -24.70
N VAL A 535 -41.63 -2.60 -25.99
CA VAL A 535 -40.59 -1.71 -26.56
C VAL A 535 -40.54 -0.36 -25.82
N ALA A 536 -41.71 0.20 -25.53
CA ALA A 536 -41.81 1.44 -24.75
C ALA A 536 -41.23 1.29 -23.31
N LEU A 537 -41.50 0.15 -22.65
CA LEU A 537 -40.93 -0.18 -21.36
C LEU A 537 -39.41 -0.27 -21.41
N VAL A 538 -38.87 -0.97 -22.43
CA VAL A 538 -37.42 -1.07 -22.63
C VAL A 538 -36.79 0.30 -22.90
N ALA A 539 -37.43 1.11 -23.75
CA ALA A 539 -37.00 2.46 -24.03
C ALA A 539 -37.02 3.37 -22.77
N LEU A 540 -38.09 3.22 -21.95
CA LEU A 540 -38.18 3.92 -20.66
C LEU A 540 -37.10 3.46 -19.68
N SER A 541 -36.84 2.17 -19.63
CA SER A 541 -35.74 1.61 -18.80
C SER A 541 -34.37 2.13 -19.27
N ALA A 542 -34.13 2.13 -20.57
CA ALA A 542 -32.89 2.68 -21.15
C ALA A 542 -32.76 4.20 -20.86
N PHE A 543 -33.87 4.92 -20.92
CA PHE A 543 -33.87 6.34 -20.54
C PHE A 543 -33.64 6.53 -19.03
N SER A 544 -34.22 5.70 -18.17
CA SER A 544 -34.06 5.75 -16.72
C SER A 544 -32.64 5.38 -16.29
N TYR A 545 -31.93 4.56 -17.06
CA TYR A 545 -30.51 4.24 -16.82
C TYR A 545 -29.62 5.49 -16.73
N ARG A 546 -30.00 6.55 -17.46
CA ARG A 546 -29.29 7.84 -17.45
C ARG A 546 -29.29 8.52 -16.06
N PHE A 547 -30.25 8.19 -15.21
CA PHE A 547 -30.38 8.77 -13.86
C PHE A 547 -29.75 7.88 -12.77
N MET A 548 -29.24 6.72 -13.12
CA MET A 548 -28.59 5.81 -12.17
C MET A 548 -27.15 6.27 -11.94
N LYS A 549 -26.76 6.33 -10.66
CA LYS A 549 -25.36 6.53 -10.29
C LYS A 549 -24.52 5.35 -10.75
N GLN A 550 -23.40 5.65 -11.42
CA GLN A 550 -22.49 4.65 -11.95
C GLN A 550 -21.22 4.61 -11.11
N GLY A 551 -20.84 3.42 -10.63
CA GLY A 551 -19.61 3.19 -9.89
C GLY A 551 -19.27 1.71 -9.97
N PHE A 552 -17.99 1.38 -10.10
CA PHE A 552 -17.56 -0.02 -10.21
C PHE A 552 -17.40 -0.65 -8.83
N PHE A 553 -16.67 0.01 -7.94
CA PHE A 553 -16.54 -0.42 -6.55
C PHE A 553 -17.09 0.65 -5.60
N PRO A 554 -17.98 0.27 -4.65
CA PRO A 554 -18.39 1.18 -3.58
C PRO A 554 -17.28 1.36 -2.55
N ASP A 555 -17.37 2.42 -1.75
CA ASP A 555 -16.54 2.58 -0.58
C ASP A 555 -16.79 1.45 0.42
N MET A 556 -15.76 1.03 1.13
CA MET A 556 -15.89 0.04 2.19
C MET A 556 -16.67 0.63 3.37
N VAL A 557 -17.49 -0.22 3.99
CA VAL A 557 -18.29 0.17 5.16
C VAL A 557 -17.42 -0.02 6.42
N TYR A 558 -16.48 0.90 6.59
CA TYR A 558 -15.62 0.97 7.77
C TYR A 558 -16.01 2.15 8.66
N ASP A 559 -15.73 2.01 9.93
CA ASP A 559 -15.80 3.05 10.95
C ASP A 559 -14.51 3.89 11.02
N GLN A 560 -13.61 3.71 10.07
CA GLN A 560 -12.29 4.31 9.98
C GLN A 560 -12.10 4.98 8.62
N LEU A 561 -11.45 6.13 8.60
CA LEU A 561 -10.95 6.79 7.40
C LEU A 561 -9.49 7.20 7.60
N TYR A 562 -8.82 7.57 6.52
CA TYR A 562 -7.51 8.22 6.60
C TYR A 562 -7.54 9.60 5.95
N MET A 563 -6.75 10.51 6.51
CA MET A 563 -6.56 11.87 6.02
C MET A 563 -5.12 12.03 5.55
N GLU A 564 -4.93 12.48 4.32
CA GLU A 564 -3.63 12.90 3.82
C GLU A 564 -3.48 14.41 4.04
N TYR A 565 -2.34 14.79 4.61
CA TYR A 565 -1.93 16.16 4.83
C TYR A 565 -0.57 16.39 4.16
N LYS A 566 -0.49 17.31 3.20
CA LYS A 566 0.76 17.58 2.49
C LYS A 566 0.95 19.09 2.32
N LEU A 567 2.10 19.56 2.76
CA LEU A 567 2.60 20.92 2.51
C LEU A 567 3.54 20.90 1.29
N PRO A 568 3.84 22.04 0.67
CA PRO A 568 4.86 22.14 -0.36
C PRO A 568 6.19 21.52 0.10
N GLU A 569 6.88 20.82 -0.79
CA GLU A 569 8.20 20.27 -0.51
C GLU A 569 9.15 21.37 -0.01
N GLY A 570 10.12 21.01 0.83
CA GLY A 570 10.99 21.97 1.49
C GLY A 570 10.40 22.61 2.76
N THR A 571 9.13 22.32 3.09
CA THR A 571 8.56 22.75 4.38
C THR A 571 9.17 21.94 5.53
N ASN A 572 9.50 22.63 6.62
CA ASN A 572 10.07 21.99 7.80
C ASN A 572 9.06 21.03 8.44
N TYR A 573 9.51 19.80 8.77
CA TYR A 573 8.67 18.74 9.35
C TYR A 573 8.01 19.16 10.68
N THR A 574 8.64 20.07 11.46
CA THR A 574 8.06 20.58 12.71
C THR A 574 6.75 21.35 12.49
N ARG A 575 6.59 21.98 11.31
CA ARG A 575 5.31 22.60 10.93
C ARG A 575 4.25 21.54 10.68
N VAL A 576 4.60 20.47 9.96
CA VAL A 576 3.68 19.35 9.71
C VAL A 576 3.21 18.74 11.02
N THR A 577 4.14 18.43 11.93
CA THR A 577 3.82 17.88 13.25
C THR A 577 2.88 18.78 14.03
N ARG A 578 3.18 20.07 14.13
CA ARG A 578 2.34 21.05 14.82
C ARG A 578 0.92 21.16 14.22
N ASP A 579 0.84 21.22 12.88
CA ASP A 579 -0.45 21.35 12.20
C ASP A 579 -1.29 20.06 12.39
N LEU A 580 -0.64 18.88 12.39
CA LEU A 580 -1.34 17.62 12.72
C LEU A 580 -1.80 17.54 14.17
N GLU A 581 -1.02 18.05 15.13
CA GLU A 581 -1.45 18.16 16.54
C GLU A 581 -2.66 19.09 16.71
N GLU A 582 -2.71 20.21 15.97
CA GLU A 582 -3.87 21.12 15.96
C GLU A 582 -5.10 20.43 15.35
N ILE A 583 -4.92 19.70 14.24
CA ILE A 583 -6.00 18.94 13.59
C ILE A 583 -6.52 17.85 14.51
N GLU A 584 -5.63 17.11 15.16
CA GLU A 584 -6.01 16.07 16.12
C GLU A 584 -6.78 16.66 17.30
N ALA A 585 -6.31 17.79 17.85
CA ALA A 585 -7.02 18.50 18.91
C ALA A 585 -8.43 18.89 18.48
N TYR A 586 -8.62 19.37 17.25
CA TYR A 586 -9.95 19.67 16.70
C TYR A 586 -10.80 18.40 16.56
N LEU A 587 -10.26 17.32 16.00
CA LEU A 587 -10.99 16.06 15.83
C LEU A 587 -11.46 15.47 17.17
N LYS A 588 -10.63 15.54 18.20
CA LYS A 588 -10.98 15.07 19.55
C LYS A 588 -12.07 15.90 20.24
N THR A 589 -12.42 17.08 19.72
CA THR A 589 -13.61 17.81 20.22
C THR A 589 -14.93 17.19 19.78
N ARG A 590 -14.88 16.27 18.80
CA ARG A 590 -16.05 15.59 18.26
C ARG A 590 -16.30 14.27 18.98
N PRO A 591 -17.49 14.07 19.58
CA PRO A 591 -17.78 12.85 20.33
C PRO A 591 -17.86 11.59 19.47
N GLU A 592 -18.03 11.76 18.15
CA GLU A 592 -18.06 10.65 17.18
C GLU A 592 -16.67 10.10 16.85
N VAL A 593 -15.59 10.84 17.15
CA VAL A 593 -14.20 10.41 16.93
C VAL A 593 -13.68 9.71 18.18
N THR A 594 -13.29 8.45 18.04
CA THR A 594 -12.82 7.61 19.16
C THR A 594 -11.30 7.70 19.32
N HIS A 595 -10.55 7.40 18.26
CA HIS A 595 -9.09 7.40 18.27
C HIS A 595 -8.54 8.10 17.03
N VAL A 596 -7.35 8.66 17.20
CA VAL A 596 -6.60 9.28 16.09
C VAL A 596 -5.15 8.80 16.15
N THR A 597 -4.68 8.25 15.04
CA THR A 597 -3.27 7.88 14.88
C THR A 597 -2.65 8.81 13.86
N ALA A 598 -1.58 9.52 14.23
CA ALA A 598 -0.88 10.45 13.36
C ALA A 598 0.49 9.88 12.93
N SER A 599 0.83 10.00 11.65
CA SER A 599 2.16 9.72 11.13
C SER A 599 2.73 10.93 10.41
N VAL A 600 4.03 11.17 10.57
CA VAL A 600 4.79 12.23 9.91
C VAL A 600 5.92 11.60 9.11
N GLY A 601 6.21 12.13 7.92
CA GLY A 601 7.30 11.67 7.05
C GLY A 601 6.90 10.59 6.04
N GLY A 602 5.71 10.01 6.16
CA GLY A 602 5.20 9.00 5.22
C GLY A 602 4.04 8.19 5.77
N THR A 603 3.53 7.28 4.96
CA THR A 603 2.51 6.30 5.36
C THR A 603 3.17 5.20 6.18
N PRO A 604 2.59 4.76 7.33
CA PRO A 604 3.19 3.73 8.19
C PRO A 604 3.47 2.39 7.50
N GLY A 605 2.73 2.08 6.46
CA GLY A 605 2.84 0.87 5.67
C GLY A 605 1.52 0.56 5.00
N ARG A 606 1.49 -0.45 4.15
CA ARG A 606 0.25 -0.88 3.49
C ARG A 606 -0.56 -1.79 4.42
N TYR A 607 -1.15 -1.20 5.47
CA TYR A 607 -1.93 -1.95 6.46
C TYR A 607 -3.30 -2.44 5.94
N ASN A 608 -3.73 -1.98 4.77
CA ASN A 608 -4.92 -2.43 4.06
C ASN A 608 -4.61 -2.56 2.57
N LEU A 609 -5.24 -3.52 1.88
CA LEU A 609 -5.07 -3.77 0.44
C LEU A 609 -5.32 -2.51 -0.41
N VAL A 610 -6.31 -1.72 -0.02
CA VAL A 610 -6.74 -0.52 -0.77
C VAL A 610 -6.05 0.75 -0.32
N ARG A 611 -5.06 0.66 0.58
CA ARG A 611 -4.28 1.81 1.03
C ARG A 611 -3.11 2.08 0.09
N ASN A 612 -3.12 3.24 -0.55
CA ASN A 612 -1.96 3.71 -1.30
C ASN A 612 -0.88 4.22 -0.35
N ILE A 613 0.38 3.89 -0.63
CA ILE A 613 1.53 4.39 0.12
C ILE A 613 1.96 5.72 -0.54
N ALA A 614 2.08 6.77 0.27
CA ALA A 614 2.66 8.02 -0.17
C ALA A 614 4.18 7.89 -0.31
N ASN A 615 4.77 8.62 -1.26
CA ASN A 615 6.22 8.76 -1.32
C ASN A 615 6.74 9.41 -0.03
N PRO A 616 7.87 8.96 0.52
CA PRO A 616 8.45 9.56 1.71
C PRO A 616 8.75 11.05 1.50
N SER A 617 8.25 11.90 2.40
CA SER A 617 8.50 13.35 2.38
C SER A 617 8.35 13.92 3.76
N LEU A 618 9.26 14.79 4.17
CA LEU A 618 9.20 15.52 5.44
C LEU A 618 8.05 16.55 5.49
N ALA A 619 7.52 16.91 4.32
CA ALA A 619 6.36 17.79 4.18
C ALA A 619 5.01 17.04 4.18
N TYR A 620 5.03 15.72 4.41
CA TYR A 620 3.86 14.85 4.41
C TYR A 620 3.53 14.34 5.81
N GLY A 621 2.24 14.31 6.11
CA GLY A 621 1.69 13.65 7.28
C GLY A 621 0.35 13.00 6.98
N GLU A 622 -0.07 12.12 7.85
CA GLU A 622 -1.30 11.34 7.69
C GLU A 622 -1.96 11.14 9.05
N LEU A 623 -3.28 11.20 9.07
CA LEU A 623 -4.08 10.79 10.22
C LEU A 623 -4.95 9.58 9.84
N ILE A 624 -4.96 8.58 10.70
CA ILE A 624 -5.94 7.50 10.68
C ILE A 624 -6.95 7.82 11.78
N ILE A 625 -8.23 7.96 11.42
CA ILE A 625 -9.28 8.48 12.29
C ILE A 625 -10.35 7.41 12.46
N ASP A 626 -10.58 6.98 13.69
CA ASP A 626 -11.61 6.02 14.06
C ASP A 626 -12.86 6.73 14.53
N PHE A 627 -14.02 6.29 14.05
CA PHE A 627 -15.33 6.80 14.42
C PHE A 627 -16.13 5.75 15.19
N THR A 628 -17.17 6.21 15.88
CA THR A 628 -18.09 5.34 16.64
C THR A 628 -18.91 4.42 15.74
N SER A 629 -19.14 4.81 14.48
CA SER A 629 -19.85 4.01 13.48
C SER A 629 -19.57 4.48 12.06
N PRO A 630 -19.79 3.62 11.05
CA PRO A 630 -19.65 4.01 9.63
C PRO A 630 -20.59 5.16 9.22
N ASP A 631 -21.80 5.24 9.79
CA ASP A 631 -22.75 6.32 9.49
C ASP A 631 -22.26 7.64 10.05
N ALA A 632 -21.76 7.65 11.30
CA ALA A 632 -21.18 8.84 11.92
C ALA A 632 -19.99 9.37 11.11
N LEU A 633 -19.16 8.49 10.53
CA LEU A 633 -18.08 8.86 9.63
C LEU A 633 -18.60 9.59 8.39
N VAL A 634 -19.61 9.00 7.71
CA VAL A 634 -20.15 9.55 6.46
C VAL A 634 -20.79 10.92 6.70
N ASP A 635 -21.50 11.08 7.80
CA ASP A 635 -22.23 12.33 8.14
C ASP A 635 -21.27 13.47 8.50
N ASN A 636 -20.17 13.18 9.20
CA ASN A 636 -19.20 14.20 9.65
C ASN A 636 -18.14 14.54 8.60
N MET A 637 -17.80 13.63 7.69
CA MET A 637 -16.70 13.79 6.73
C MET A 637 -16.78 15.09 5.90
N PRO A 638 -17.93 15.51 5.33
CA PRO A 638 -18.01 16.75 4.52
C PRO A 638 -17.69 18.01 5.32
N GLU A 639 -18.17 18.11 6.55
CA GLU A 639 -17.93 19.25 7.43
C GLU A 639 -16.47 19.35 7.84
N ILE A 640 -15.87 18.20 8.23
CA ILE A 640 -14.45 18.13 8.58
C ILE A 640 -13.59 18.52 7.37
N GLN A 641 -13.89 17.99 6.18
CA GLN A 641 -13.15 18.31 4.95
C GLN A 641 -13.21 19.82 4.66
N GLN A 642 -14.39 20.43 4.75
CA GLN A 642 -14.57 21.86 4.50
C GLN A 642 -13.82 22.72 5.53
N TYR A 643 -13.90 22.38 6.81
CA TYR A 643 -13.18 23.07 7.87
C TYR A 643 -11.67 23.04 7.64
N LEU A 644 -11.11 21.85 7.39
CA LEU A 644 -9.67 21.67 7.23
C LEU A 644 -9.16 22.37 5.97
N SER A 645 -9.86 22.26 4.84
CA SER A 645 -9.49 22.96 3.59
C SER A 645 -9.52 24.47 3.73
N SER A 646 -10.41 25.03 4.56
CA SER A 646 -10.46 26.46 4.82
C SER A 646 -9.40 26.93 5.83
N ARG A 647 -9.05 26.09 6.80
CA ARG A 647 -8.06 26.39 7.85
C ARG A 647 -6.63 26.33 7.37
N TYR A 648 -6.33 25.39 6.44
CA TYR A 648 -5.01 25.13 5.88
C TYR A 648 -5.01 25.29 4.34
N PRO A 649 -5.15 26.53 3.83
CA PRO A 649 -5.31 26.76 2.38
C PRO A 649 -4.06 26.49 1.56
N ASP A 650 -2.89 26.45 2.19
CA ASP A 650 -1.59 26.14 1.59
C ASP A 650 -1.25 24.64 1.65
N ALA A 651 -2.07 23.85 2.33
CA ALA A 651 -1.91 22.41 2.42
C ALA A 651 -2.88 21.65 1.51
N TYR A 652 -2.41 20.56 0.95
CA TYR A 652 -3.30 19.55 0.37
C TYR A 652 -3.85 18.69 1.49
N VAL A 653 -5.14 18.85 1.79
CA VAL A 653 -5.84 18.10 2.84
C VAL A 653 -6.95 17.28 2.20
N LYS A 654 -6.89 15.95 2.31
CA LYS A 654 -7.89 15.05 1.76
C LYS A 654 -8.27 13.96 2.73
N LEU A 655 -9.55 13.90 3.07
CA LEU A 655 -10.16 12.78 3.77
C LEU A 655 -10.53 11.69 2.75
N ASN A 656 -10.08 10.47 2.99
CA ASN A 656 -10.28 9.34 2.12
C ASN A 656 -10.97 8.20 2.86
N ARG A 657 -12.02 7.65 2.25
CA ARG A 657 -12.58 6.36 2.64
C ARG A 657 -11.82 5.25 1.93
N TYR A 658 -11.81 4.06 2.52
CA TYR A 658 -11.22 2.90 1.87
C TYR A 658 -12.09 2.45 0.69
N ASN A 659 -11.47 2.32 -0.48
CA ASN A 659 -12.12 1.94 -1.73
C ASN A 659 -11.22 1.03 -2.55
N LEU A 660 -11.80 0.04 -3.23
CA LEU A 660 -11.08 -0.89 -4.11
C LEU A 660 -10.54 -0.24 -5.40
N MET A 661 -10.86 1.03 -5.64
CA MET A 661 -10.21 1.79 -6.71
C MET A 661 -8.79 2.16 -6.28
N PHE A 662 -7.82 1.46 -6.87
CA PHE A 662 -6.39 1.56 -6.55
C PHE A 662 -5.71 2.87 -6.98
N LYS A 663 -6.45 3.96 -7.27
CA LYS A 663 -5.87 5.23 -7.71
C LYS A 663 -6.09 6.33 -6.71
N LYS A 664 -4.97 7.01 -6.40
CA LYS A 664 -4.94 8.14 -5.48
C LYS A 664 -5.79 9.31 -5.99
N TYR A 665 -5.73 9.58 -7.28
CA TYR A 665 -6.49 10.63 -7.96
C TYR A 665 -7.40 10.00 -9.01
N PRO A 666 -8.73 10.20 -8.90
CA PRO A 666 -9.68 9.59 -9.83
C PRO A 666 -9.68 10.22 -11.22
N ILE A 667 -9.24 11.50 -11.33
CA ILE A 667 -9.17 12.22 -12.60
C ILE A 667 -7.78 12.81 -12.75
N GLU A 668 -7.11 12.50 -13.87
CA GLU A 668 -5.77 12.95 -14.18
C GLU A 668 -5.69 13.39 -15.64
N ALA A 669 -4.98 14.49 -15.91
CA ALA A 669 -4.56 14.91 -17.24
C ALA A 669 -3.03 14.88 -17.28
N GLN A 670 -2.44 13.99 -18.08
CA GLN A 670 -1.00 13.79 -18.19
C GLN A 670 -0.45 14.25 -19.52
N PHE A 671 0.59 15.05 -19.47
CA PHE A 671 1.35 15.52 -20.64
C PHE A 671 2.77 14.96 -20.57
N THR A 672 3.34 14.58 -21.73
CA THR A 672 4.74 14.17 -21.84
C THR A 672 5.46 15.01 -22.87
N GLY A 673 6.72 15.34 -22.61
CA GLY A 673 7.52 16.14 -23.51
C GLY A 673 8.95 16.40 -23.00
N PRO A 674 9.83 16.98 -23.82
CA PRO A 674 11.24 17.15 -23.46
C PRO A 674 11.52 18.36 -22.57
N ASP A 675 10.81 19.48 -22.74
CA ASP A 675 11.07 20.74 -22.06
C ASP A 675 10.13 20.95 -20.88
N PRO A 676 10.65 21.08 -19.64
CA PRO A 676 9.84 21.32 -18.46
C PRO A 676 9.03 22.61 -18.50
N VAL A 677 9.56 23.69 -19.11
CA VAL A 677 8.85 24.98 -19.21
C VAL A 677 7.54 24.85 -19.97
N VAL A 678 7.57 24.12 -21.10
CA VAL A 678 6.38 23.87 -21.90
C VAL A 678 5.41 22.94 -21.18
N LEU A 679 5.93 21.94 -20.45
CA LEU A 679 5.09 21.04 -19.64
C LEU A 679 4.35 21.82 -18.54
N HIS A 680 5.00 22.75 -17.86
CA HIS A 680 4.38 23.64 -16.87
C HIS A 680 3.27 24.49 -17.50
N GLN A 681 3.50 25.08 -18.68
CA GLN A 681 2.49 25.87 -19.37
C GLN A 681 1.24 25.03 -19.76
N LEU A 682 1.45 23.80 -20.23
CA LEU A 682 0.36 22.87 -20.53
C LEU A 682 -0.41 22.47 -19.26
N ALA A 683 0.30 22.19 -18.19
CA ALA A 683 -0.29 21.86 -16.90
C ALA A 683 -1.07 23.03 -16.29
N ASP A 684 -0.55 24.26 -16.36
CA ASP A 684 -1.24 25.46 -15.90
C ASP A 684 -2.52 25.73 -16.69
N SER A 685 -2.49 25.45 -18.00
CA SER A 685 -3.68 25.54 -18.83
C SER A 685 -4.75 24.52 -18.42
N ALA A 686 -4.35 23.27 -18.17
CA ALA A 686 -5.25 22.23 -17.70
C ALA A 686 -5.76 22.52 -16.27
N ARG A 687 -4.90 23.02 -15.40
CA ARG A 687 -5.24 23.44 -14.04
C ARG A 687 -6.30 24.53 -14.05
N SER A 688 -6.12 25.58 -14.87
CA SER A 688 -7.08 26.68 -15.00
C SER A 688 -8.45 26.20 -15.48
N ILE A 689 -8.50 25.21 -16.39
CA ILE A 689 -9.75 24.57 -16.83
C ILE A 689 -10.41 23.84 -15.66
N MET A 690 -9.63 23.05 -14.90
CA MET A 690 -10.15 22.31 -13.74
C MET A 690 -10.63 23.27 -12.64
N GLU A 691 -9.89 24.34 -12.34
CA GLU A 691 -10.28 25.35 -11.33
C GLU A 691 -11.55 26.11 -11.71
N SER A 692 -11.85 26.26 -12.99
CA SER A 692 -13.09 26.87 -13.45
C SER A 692 -14.31 25.96 -13.39
N CYS A 693 -14.12 24.66 -13.17
CA CYS A 693 -15.18 23.67 -13.18
C CYS A 693 -15.71 23.42 -11.75
N PRO A 694 -17.02 23.61 -11.50
CA PRO A 694 -17.60 23.40 -10.16
C PRO A 694 -17.73 21.93 -9.76
N ASP A 695 -17.52 20.99 -10.67
CA ASP A 695 -17.70 19.54 -10.45
C ASP A 695 -16.45 18.86 -9.88
N VAL A 696 -15.31 19.58 -9.81
CA VAL A 696 -14.03 19.06 -9.32
C VAL A 696 -13.44 19.94 -8.21
N TYR A 697 -12.61 19.36 -7.38
CA TYR A 697 -11.93 20.03 -6.26
C TYR A 697 -10.59 19.34 -5.96
N LEU A 698 -9.80 19.88 -5.02
CA LEU A 698 -8.46 19.36 -4.65
C LEU A 698 -7.55 19.17 -5.86
N ILE A 699 -7.43 20.24 -6.66
CA ILE A 699 -6.60 20.24 -7.86
C ILE A 699 -5.13 20.36 -7.43
N THR A 700 -4.30 19.45 -7.92
CA THR A 700 -2.87 19.40 -7.62
C THR A 700 -2.08 18.95 -8.86
N THR A 701 -0.76 19.06 -8.78
CA THR A 701 0.16 18.55 -9.81
C THR A 701 1.16 17.61 -9.18
N ASP A 702 1.67 16.64 -9.94
CA ASP A 702 2.74 15.74 -9.51
C ASP A 702 4.13 16.39 -9.59
N TRP A 703 4.24 17.51 -10.29
CA TRP A 703 5.43 18.36 -10.32
C TRP A 703 5.24 19.48 -9.30
N GLU A 704 5.66 19.26 -8.11
CA GLU A 704 5.48 20.13 -6.94
C GLU A 704 5.88 21.60 -7.22
N PRO A 705 5.39 22.58 -6.43
CA PRO A 705 5.86 23.95 -6.54
C PRO A 705 7.38 24.05 -6.36
N GLN A 706 8.00 24.97 -7.07
CA GLN A 706 9.43 25.24 -6.95
C GLN A 706 9.80 25.63 -5.50
N ILE A 707 10.95 25.13 -5.06
CA ILE A 707 11.49 25.40 -3.73
C ILE A 707 12.69 26.35 -3.79
N PRO A 708 12.90 27.16 -2.76
CA PRO A 708 14.07 28.01 -2.67
C PRO A 708 15.30 27.16 -2.31
N VAL A 709 16.36 27.29 -3.07
CA VAL A 709 17.67 26.65 -2.85
C VAL A 709 18.72 27.74 -2.72
N LEU A 710 19.50 27.71 -1.63
CA LEU A 710 20.57 28.61 -1.42
C LEU A 710 21.79 28.17 -2.25
N THR A 711 22.09 28.89 -3.33
CA THR A 711 23.17 28.58 -4.27
C THR A 711 24.37 29.44 -3.99
N ILE A 712 25.52 28.79 -3.76
CA ILE A 712 26.79 29.43 -3.52
C ILE A 712 27.58 29.43 -4.83
N GLU A 713 27.77 30.58 -5.44
CA GLU A 713 28.64 30.70 -6.60
C GLU A 713 30.10 30.64 -6.13
N TYR A 714 30.70 29.45 -6.22
CA TYR A 714 32.05 29.15 -5.78
C TYR A 714 33.11 29.86 -6.64
N ASP A 715 33.97 30.67 -5.99
CA ASP A 715 35.11 31.31 -6.66
C ASP A 715 36.34 30.40 -6.65
N GLN A 716 36.40 29.53 -7.68
CA GLN A 716 37.46 28.53 -7.82
C GLN A 716 38.88 29.13 -7.79
N PRO A 717 39.21 30.26 -8.49
CA PRO A 717 40.53 30.83 -8.43
C PRO A 717 40.95 31.24 -7.04
N THR A 718 40.09 31.96 -6.32
CA THR A 718 40.36 32.45 -4.96
C THR A 718 40.50 31.28 -3.97
N ALA A 719 39.58 30.30 -4.01
CA ALA A 719 39.64 29.14 -3.15
C ALA A 719 40.88 28.29 -3.40
N ARG A 720 41.28 28.12 -4.67
CA ARG A 720 42.46 27.33 -5.02
C ARG A 720 43.77 28.03 -4.64
N ALA A 721 43.78 29.34 -4.65
CA ALA A 721 44.93 30.12 -4.16
C ALA A 721 45.23 29.86 -2.67
N ILE A 722 44.21 29.62 -1.86
CA ILE A 722 44.32 29.31 -0.43
C ILE A 722 44.28 27.81 -0.14
N GLY A 723 44.30 26.97 -1.17
CA GLY A 723 44.38 25.52 -1.05
C GLY A 723 43.06 24.79 -0.78
N LEU A 724 41.92 25.43 -0.95
CA LEU A 724 40.59 24.84 -0.74
C LEU A 724 40.04 24.24 -2.05
N SER A 725 39.41 23.11 -1.92
CA SER A 725 38.64 22.43 -2.98
C SER A 725 37.15 22.63 -2.80
N ARG A 726 36.36 22.35 -3.84
CA ARG A 726 34.91 22.36 -3.75
C ARG A 726 34.40 21.36 -2.70
N ASN A 727 35.08 20.22 -2.57
CA ASN A 727 34.73 19.21 -1.56
C ASN A 727 34.93 19.73 -0.13
N ASP A 728 35.99 20.53 0.12
CA ASP A 728 36.22 21.12 1.43
C ASP A 728 35.11 22.11 1.79
N VAL A 729 34.66 22.92 0.81
CA VAL A 729 33.50 23.80 1.00
C VAL A 729 32.25 23.00 1.34
N SER A 730 31.97 21.93 0.59
CA SER A 730 30.79 21.07 0.82
C SER A 730 30.83 20.40 2.19
N LEU A 731 31.99 19.85 2.61
CA LEU A 731 32.14 19.23 3.94
C LEU A 731 32.03 20.26 5.08
N SER A 732 32.59 21.45 4.91
CA SER A 732 32.47 22.50 5.92
C SER A 732 31.02 22.96 6.08
N LEU A 733 30.29 23.14 4.96
CA LEU A 733 28.87 23.46 4.99
C LEU A 733 28.04 22.34 5.61
N LEU A 734 28.34 21.07 5.27
CA LEU A 734 27.69 19.91 5.88
C LEU A 734 27.92 19.90 7.40
N SER A 735 29.12 20.23 7.88
CA SER A 735 29.38 20.33 9.31
C SER A 735 28.60 21.45 10.01
N ALA A 736 28.36 22.56 9.31
CA ALA A 736 27.62 23.69 9.83
C ALA A 736 26.09 23.48 9.83
N THR A 737 25.59 22.57 9.01
CA THR A 737 24.15 22.29 8.84
C THR A 737 23.76 20.93 9.43
N SER A 738 23.85 19.86 8.65
CA SER A 738 23.36 18.53 9.05
C SER A 738 24.35 17.71 9.87
N GLY A 739 25.66 18.06 9.82
CA GLY A 739 26.75 17.31 10.46
C GLY A 739 27.41 16.30 9.53
N ILE A 740 28.73 16.13 9.66
CA ILE A 740 29.51 15.15 8.90
C ILE A 740 29.38 13.80 9.56
N PRO A 741 28.93 12.73 8.87
CA PRO A 741 28.97 11.39 9.44
C PRO A 741 30.41 10.89 9.53
N ILE A 742 30.86 10.52 10.74
CA ILE A 742 32.24 10.09 10.98
C ILE A 742 32.34 8.58 11.18
N GLY A 743 31.24 7.91 11.39
CA GLY A 743 31.21 6.48 11.65
C GLY A 743 30.09 6.08 12.57
N SER A 744 30.24 4.94 13.24
CA SER A 744 29.22 4.43 14.16
C SER A 744 29.82 4.05 15.52
N PHE A 745 29.03 4.27 16.53
CA PHE A 745 29.25 3.83 17.90
C PHE A 745 28.40 2.59 18.18
N HIS A 746 28.95 1.62 18.88
CA HIS A 746 28.25 0.38 19.24
C HIS A 746 28.08 0.30 20.75
N GLU A 747 26.83 0.24 21.18
CA GLU A 747 26.46 0.00 22.59
C GLU A 747 25.57 -1.23 22.68
N GLY A 748 26.15 -2.34 23.13
CA GLY A 748 25.42 -3.61 23.13
C GLY A 748 25.05 -4.07 21.73
N ILE A 749 23.76 -4.14 21.43
CA ILE A 749 23.21 -4.50 20.12
C ILE A 749 22.91 -3.27 19.23
N HIS A 750 22.98 -2.07 19.79
CA HIS A 750 22.67 -0.84 19.11
C HIS A 750 23.87 -0.28 18.33
N ARG A 751 23.58 0.32 17.23
CA ARG A 751 24.54 1.00 16.37
C ARG A 751 24.06 2.43 16.12
N ASP A 752 24.68 3.40 16.79
CA ASP A 752 24.35 4.80 16.71
C ASP A 752 25.33 5.52 15.75
N ASN A 753 24.84 6.38 14.87
CA ASN A 753 25.69 7.16 14.01
C ASN A 753 26.37 8.29 14.78
N ILE A 754 27.62 8.60 14.42
CA ILE A 754 28.35 9.73 15.01
C ILE A 754 28.41 10.86 13.98
N TYR A 755 27.95 12.05 14.39
CA TYR A 755 27.97 13.25 13.56
C TYR A 755 28.89 14.31 14.16
N LEU A 756 29.74 14.90 13.33
CA LEU A 756 30.57 16.06 13.68
C LEU A 756 29.88 17.32 13.19
N ARG A 757 29.56 18.22 14.10
CA ARG A 757 28.92 19.51 13.83
C ARG A 757 29.83 20.67 14.26
N CYS A 758 29.79 21.80 13.53
CA CYS A 758 30.41 23.04 13.95
C CYS A 758 29.31 24.00 14.43
N LEU A 759 29.43 24.49 15.66
CA LEU A 759 28.52 25.48 16.21
C LEU A 759 29.11 26.87 16.12
N ASP A 760 28.28 27.92 16.27
CA ASP A 760 28.74 29.32 16.34
C ASP A 760 29.57 29.59 17.59
N GLU A 761 30.06 30.83 17.73
CA GLU A 761 30.82 31.24 18.89
C GLU A 761 30.06 31.14 20.21
N GLN A 762 28.74 31.17 20.16
CA GLN A 762 27.86 31.02 21.33
C GLN A 762 27.41 29.58 21.57
N GLY A 763 27.89 28.62 20.78
CA GLY A 763 27.54 27.22 20.89
C GLY A 763 26.13 26.90 20.39
N ARG A 764 25.62 27.68 19.46
CA ARG A 764 24.34 27.48 18.77
C ARG A 764 24.56 27.03 17.31
N PRO A 765 23.55 26.41 16.68
CA PRO A 765 23.60 26.16 15.24
C PRO A 765 23.87 27.43 14.44
N ILE A 766 24.67 27.31 13.38
CA ILE A 766 25.06 28.44 12.53
C ILE A 766 23.84 28.86 11.72
N GLU A 767 23.38 30.11 11.98
CA GLU A 767 22.25 30.72 11.25
C GLU A 767 22.70 31.53 10.03
N ASP A 768 23.92 32.10 10.08
CA ASP A 768 24.48 32.91 9.02
C ASP A 768 25.61 32.16 8.29
N LEU A 769 25.33 31.69 7.08
CA LEU A 769 26.28 30.93 6.27
C LEU A 769 27.44 31.78 5.75
N ASP A 770 27.28 33.08 5.61
CA ASP A 770 28.35 33.99 5.10
C ASP A 770 29.63 33.87 5.91
N ASN A 771 29.50 33.75 7.21
CA ASN A 771 30.58 33.69 8.17
C ASN A 771 31.02 32.26 8.54
N THR A 772 30.42 31.26 7.91
CA THR A 772 30.81 29.86 8.13
C THR A 772 32.27 29.64 7.80
N GLN A 773 33.03 29.07 8.75
CA GLN A 773 34.45 28.80 8.57
C GLN A 773 34.64 27.56 7.69
N ILE A 774 35.26 27.79 6.53
CA ILE A 774 35.61 26.70 5.60
C ILE A 774 37.02 26.22 5.94
N PHE A 775 37.17 24.92 6.07
CA PHE A 775 38.45 24.26 6.38
C PHE A 775 38.81 23.23 5.32
N SER A 776 40.09 23.00 5.08
CA SER A 776 40.53 21.92 4.20
C SER A 776 40.54 20.60 4.98
N SER A 777 40.01 19.57 4.36
CA SER A 777 40.02 18.19 4.91
C SER A 777 41.42 17.54 4.84
N LEU A 778 42.29 18.06 3.98
CA LEU A 778 43.67 17.62 3.81
C LEU A 778 44.64 18.80 3.93
N PRO A 779 45.83 18.59 4.50
CA PRO A 779 46.85 19.65 4.54
C PRO A 779 47.16 20.17 3.15
N SER A 780 47.05 21.49 2.93
CA SER A 780 47.33 22.11 1.66
C SER A 780 48.77 22.59 1.58
N LEU A 781 49.54 22.10 0.63
CA LEU A 781 50.90 22.53 0.39
C LEU A 781 50.98 23.84 -0.37
N ASN A 782 49.89 24.38 -0.88
CA ASN A 782 49.89 25.58 -1.74
C ASN A 782 50.40 26.82 -1.01
N GLY A 783 50.06 26.98 0.27
CA GLY A 783 50.54 28.06 1.11
C GLY A 783 52.09 28.04 1.34
N LEU A 784 52.67 26.82 1.35
CA LEU A 784 54.09 26.64 1.50
C LEU A 784 54.89 27.00 0.24
N LEU A 785 54.24 27.03 -0.90
CA LEU A 785 54.87 27.38 -2.18
C LEU A 785 55.02 28.88 -2.38
N THR A 786 54.58 29.70 -1.42
CA THR A 786 54.85 31.15 -1.48
C THR A 786 56.32 31.41 -1.29
N GLN A 787 56.85 32.47 -1.98
CA GLN A 787 58.24 32.81 -1.90
C GLN A 787 58.71 33.13 -0.46
N GLU A 788 57.88 33.74 0.35
CA GLU A 788 58.11 34.03 1.75
C GLU A 788 58.20 32.75 2.60
N MET A 789 57.26 31.84 2.49
CA MET A 789 57.23 30.56 3.20
C MET A 789 58.39 29.67 2.83
N MET A 790 58.74 29.63 1.53
CA MET A 790 59.91 28.90 1.05
C MET A 790 61.22 29.52 1.61
N MET A 791 61.26 30.83 1.81
CA MET A 791 62.39 31.48 2.40
C MET A 791 62.48 31.17 3.91
N LYS A 792 61.40 31.23 4.65
CA LYS A 792 61.31 30.84 6.07
C LYS A 792 61.67 29.38 6.28
N LEU A 793 61.22 28.48 5.37
CA LEU A 793 61.59 27.08 5.39
C LEU A 793 63.09 26.86 5.17
N LYS A 794 63.67 27.56 4.20
CA LYS A 794 65.11 27.50 3.89
C LYS A 794 65.98 28.09 5.02
N THR A 795 65.52 29.12 5.71
CA THR A 795 66.25 29.79 6.81
C THR A 795 66.04 29.09 8.15
N GLY A 796 65.10 28.08 8.26
CA GLY A 796 64.75 27.39 9.47
C GLY A 796 64.00 28.28 10.49
N THR A 797 63.40 29.38 10.01
CA THR A 797 62.71 30.38 10.86
C THR A 797 61.17 30.13 10.84
N LEU A 798 60.70 29.14 10.10
CA LEU A 798 59.31 28.77 10.08
C LEU A 798 58.94 28.08 11.42
N SER A 799 58.02 28.68 12.17
CA SER A 799 57.51 28.07 13.38
C SER A 799 56.51 26.94 13.00
N LYS A 800 56.33 26.03 13.95
CA LYS A 800 55.36 24.94 13.78
C LYS A 800 53.93 25.49 13.63
N ASP A 801 53.58 26.52 14.37
CA ASP A 801 52.28 27.17 14.33
C ASP A 801 51.99 27.86 12.99
N GLU A 802 52.97 28.59 12.46
CA GLU A 802 52.88 29.18 11.12
C GLU A 802 52.74 28.09 10.04
N LEU A 803 53.40 26.95 10.23
CA LEU A 803 53.27 25.79 9.36
C LEU A 803 51.86 25.21 9.39
N VAL A 804 51.32 24.96 10.60
CA VAL A 804 49.96 24.41 10.79
C VAL A 804 48.89 25.40 10.30
N GLU A 805 49.03 26.68 10.60
CA GLU A 805 48.13 27.72 10.11
C GLU A 805 48.12 27.80 8.57
N THR A 806 49.29 27.68 7.94
CA THR A 806 49.40 27.67 6.49
C THR A 806 48.81 26.40 5.84
N LEU A 807 48.96 25.26 6.50
CA LEU A 807 48.48 23.96 5.97
C LEU A 807 46.99 23.69 6.24
N MET A 808 46.47 24.20 7.37
CA MET A 808 45.13 23.88 7.89
C MET A 808 44.31 25.12 8.29
N GLY A 809 44.60 26.27 7.68
CA GLY A 809 43.87 27.52 7.94
C GLY A 809 42.38 27.43 7.63
N THR A 810 41.58 28.23 8.31
CA THR A 810 40.15 28.38 8.04
C THR A 810 39.88 29.71 7.33
N THR A 811 38.87 29.74 6.50
CA THR A 811 38.48 30.93 5.73
C THR A 811 36.97 31.10 5.74
N PRO A 812 36.43 32.30 6.00
CA PRO A 812 34.99 32.53 5.89
C PRO A 812 34.47 32.24 4.48
N LEU A 813 33.28 31.64 4.37
CA LEU A 813 32.66 31.31 3.10
C LEU A 813 32.57 32.51 2.15
N LYS A 814 32.26 33.68 2.69
CA LYS A 814 32.17 34.94 1.94
C LYS A 814 33.40 35.29 1.14
N GLN A 815 34.59 34.87 1.60
CA GLN A 815 35.85 35.18 0.90
C GLN A 815 36.11 34.29 -0.33
N ILE A 816 35.47 33.11 -0.39
CA ILE A 816 35.62 32.13 -1.46
C ILE A 816 34.36 31.97 -2.30
N SER A 817 33.38 32.81 -2.06
CA SER A 817 32.15 32.87 -2.85
C SER A 817 32.06 34.21 -3.58
N LYS A 818 31.65 34.19 -4.83
CA LYS A 818 31.36 35.42 -5.60
C LYS A 818 30.03 36.02 -5.19
N ARG A 819 29.06 35.14 -4.94
CA ARG A 819 27.68 35.48 -4.60
C ARG A 819 27.00 34.30 -3.92
N ILE A 820 26.12 34.59 -2.99
CA ILE A 820 25.22 33.66 -2.36
C ILE A 820 23.81 34.14 -2.66
N ASP A 821 23.05 33.33 -3.45
CA ASP A 821 21.73 33.71 -3.90
C ASP A 821 20.72 32.61 -3.63
N VAL A 822 19.46 32.98 -3.52
CA VAL A 822 18.33 32.07 -3.52
C VAL A 822 17.89 31.84 -4.96
N GLN A 823 17.98 30.61 -5.44
CA GLN A 823 17.43 30.18 -6.73
C GLN A 823 16.22 29.31 -6.48
N TRP A 824 15.31 29.26 -7.44
CA TRP A 824 14.14 28.42 -7.38
C TRP A 824 14.34 27.20 -8.27
N GLU A 825 14.19 26.02 -7.71
CA GLU A 825 14.38 24.76 -8.41
C GLU A 825 13.17 23.84 -8.21
N ASP A 826 12.93 22.97 -9.17
CA ASP A 826 11.91 21.94 -9.06
C ASP A 826 12.38 20.88 -8.06
N PRO A 827 11.60 20.58 -7.00
CA PRO A 827 12.00 19.60 -5.99
C PRO A 827 11.86 18.17 -6.48
N VAL A 828 11.10 17.95 -7.54
CA VAL A 828 10.84 16.64 -8.14
C VAL A 828 10.70 16.77 -9.66
N VAL A 829 11.25 15.79 -10.38
CA VAL A 829 11.08 15.65 -11.83
C VAL A 829 10.42 14.31 -12.11
N PRO A 830 9.11 14.29 -12.41
CA PRO A 830 8.39 13.08 -12.79
C PRO A 830 8.69 12.68 -14.23
N ARG A 831 8.77 11.37 -14.48
CA ARG A 831 8.94 10.80 -15.81
C ARG A 831 7.98 9.62 -16.02
N TYR A 832 7.60 9.41 -17.25
CA TYR A 832 6.77 8.31 -17.69
C TYR A 832 7.36 7.65 -18.92
N ASN A 833 7.66 6.37 -18.82
CA ASN A 833 8.27 5.59 -19.91
C ASN A 833 9.49 6.27 -20.57
N GLY A 834 10.38 6.86 -19.74
CA GLY A 834 11.63 7.48 -20.18
C GLY A 834 11.48 8.88 -20.75
N GLN A 835 10.32 9.52 -20.61
CA GLN A 835 10.08 10.90 -21.00
C GLN A 835 9.62 11.70 -19.78
N ARG A 836 10.01 12.97 -19.67
CA ARG A 836 9.45 13.87 -18.67
C ARG A 836 7.95 13.94 -18.82
N SER A 837 7.25 13.92 -17.72
CA SER A 837 5.80 14.00 -17.71
C SER A 837 5.32 14.94 -16.61
N GLN A 838 4.17 15.54 -16.83
CA GLN A 838 3.48 16.32 -15.83
C GLN A 838 2.01 15.96 -15.80
N ARG A 839 1.48 15.69 -14.61
CA ARG A 839 0.07 15.37 -14.38
C ARG A 839 -0.60 16.51 -13.62
N VAL A 840 -1.80 16.87 -14.07
CA VAL A 840 -2.73 17.66 -13.29
C VAL A 840 -3.83 16.74 -12.81
N GLN A 841 -4.06 16.74 -11.51
CA GLN A 841 -4.87 15.74 -10.82
C GLN A 841 -5.96 16.43 -10.02
N CYS A 842 -7.16 15.85 -9.99
CA CYS A 842 -8.26 16.36 -9.18
C CYS A 842 -9.18 15.24 -8.70
N SER A 843 -10.05 15.60 -7.77
CA SER A 843 -11.11 14.73 -7.26
C SER A 843 -12.48 15.28 -7.65
N PRO A 844 -13.49 14.44 -7.88
CA PRO A 844 -14.86 14.90 -8.06
C PRO A 844 -15.41 15.42 -6.74
N VAL A 845 -16.23 16.47 -6.80
CA VAL A 845 -16.93 16.98 -5.62
C VAL A 845 -17.80 15.87 -5.01
N PRO A 846 -17.86 15.73 -3.68
CA PRO A 846 -18.66 14.70 -3.02
C PRO A 846 -20.10 14.68 -3.55
N GLY A 847 -20.55 13.49 -3.98
CA GLY A 847 -21.87 13.28 -4.60
C GLY A 847 -21.93 13.41 -6.13
N ILE A 848 -20.85 13.84 -6.78
CA ILE A 848 -20.72 13.85 -8.25
C ILE A 848 -19.95 12.60 -8.68
N GLU A 849 -20.45 11.93 -9.72
CA GLU A 849 -19.78 10.77 -10.29
C GLU A 849 -18.47 11.16 -10.98
N THR A 850 -17.42 10.36 -10.81
CA THR A 850 -16.10 10.59 -11.41
C THR A 850 -16.17 10.77 -12.92
N GLU A 851 -16.93 9.93 -13.61
CA GLU A 851 -17.06 10.02 -15.06
C GLU A 851 -17.80 11.28 -15.52
N LYS A 852 -18.82 11.72 -14.77
CA LYS A 852 -19.50 12.99 -15.05
C LYS A 852 -18.55 14.17 -14.84
N ALA A 853 -17.83 14.20 -13.73
CA ALA A 853 -16.84 15.23 -13.46
C ALA A 853 -15.72 15.26 -14.53
N ARG A 854 -15.27 14.09 -14.99
CA ARG A 854 -14.30 13.99 -16.08
C ARG A 854 -14.87 14.58 -17.39
N GLN A 855 -16.08 14.20 -17.76
CA GLN A 855 -16.71 14.69 -19.01
C GLN A 855 -16.91 16.21 -19.03
N SER A 856 -17.09 16.84 -17.87
CA SER A 856 -17.26 18.30 -17.78
C SER A 856 -15.98 19.07 -18.14
N ILE A 857 -14.79 18.46 -17.97
CA ILE A 857 -13.49 19.08 -18.25
C ILE A 857 -12.78 18.51 -19.50
N ALA A 858 -13.06 17.26 -19.88
CA ALA A 858 -12.33 16.55 -20.92
C ALA A 858 -12.31 17.28 -22.27
N ALA A 859 -13.47 17.74 -22.75
CA ALA A 859 -13.57 18.43 -24.03
C ALA A 859 -12.74 19.73 -24.11
N GLN A 860 -12.55 20.43 -23.00
CA GLN A 860 -11.74 21.65 -22.92
C GLN A 860 -10.24 21.30 -22.84
N ILE A 861 -9.87 20.28 -22.09
CA ILE A 861 -8.48 19.81 -21.98
C ILE A 861 -7.99 19.25 -23.34
N GLU A 862 -8.84 18.52 -24.07
CA GLU A 862 -8.53 17.99 -25.41
C GLU A 862 -8.31 19.09 -26.46
N GLN A 863 -8.80 20.29 -26.24
CA GLN A 863 -8.60 21.44 -27.12
C GLN A 863 -7.32 22.23 -26.83
N ILE A 864 -6.57 21.90 -25.80
CA ILE A 864 -5.28 22.54 -25.50
C ILE A 864 -4.32 22.26 -26.67
N PRO A 865 -3.76 23.30 -27.31
CA PRO A 865 -2.84 23.12 -28.43
C PRO A 865 -1.54 22.51 -27.95
N LEU A 866 -1.16 21.36 -28.53
CA LEU A 866 0.09 20.66 -28.17
C LEU A 866 1.16 21.00 -29.20
N PRO A 867 2.33 21.51 -28.78
CA PRO A 867 3.49 21.67 -29.64
C PRO A 867 4.01 20.34 -30.17
N ASP A 868 4.78 20.39 -31.29
CA ASP A 868 5.43 19.20 -31.83
C ASP A 868 6.33 18.52 -30.80
N GLY A 869 6.21 17.20 -30.63
CA GLY A 869 6.97 16.42 -29.66
C GLY A 869 6.28 16.24 -28.29
N TYR A 870 5.14 16.89 -28.08
CA TYR A 870 4.33 16.74 -26.86
C TYR A 870 3.11 15.87 -27.11
N LYS A 871 2.76 15.04 -26.15
CA LYS A 871 1.63 14.09 -26.27
C LYS A 871 0.81 14.10 -24.98
N PRO A 872 -0.52 14.04 -25.10
CA PRO A 872 -1.35 13.66 -23.97
C PRO A 872 -1.25 12.14 -23.81
N VAL A 873 -1.10 11.65 -22.60
CA VAL A 873 -0.95 10.20 -22.36
C VAL A 873 -2.25 9.57 -21.95
N SER A 874 -3.09 10.23 -21.16
CA SER A 874 -4.40 9.70 -20.77
C SER A 874 -5.24 10.75 -20.05
N TYR A 875 -6.58 10.57 -20.07
CA TYR A 875 -7.53 11.43 -19.36
C TYR A 875 -8.23 10.76 -18.18
N THR A 876 -8.14 9.47 -18.06
CA THR A 876 -8.59 8.71 -16.88
C THR A 876 -8.05 7.31 -16.94
N HIS A 877 -7.89 6.79 -15.77
CA HIS A 877 -7.72 5.37 -15.58
C HIS A 877 -8.96 4.78 -14.89
N LEU A 878 -10.10 4.89 -15.50
CA LEU A 878 -11.10 3.88 -15.26
C LEU A 878 -10.67 2.69 -16.11
N PRO A 879 -10.45 1.52 -15.54
CA PRO A 879 -10.51 0.33 -16.34
C PRO A 879 -11.92 0.32 -16.91
N LEU A 880 -12.05 0.68 -18.18
CA LEU A 880 -13.28 0.40 -18.92
C LEU A 880 -13.45 -1.12 -18.89
N PRO A 881 -14.69 -1.61 -18.67
CA PRO A 881 -15.00 -3.02 -18.59
C PRO A 881 -14.59 -3.78 -19.83
#